data_6900bcd10827b5b0da82317e0bd1b552
#
_entry.id   6900bcd10827b5b0da82317e0bd1b552
#
_cell.length_a   1.000
_cell.length_b   1.000
_cell.length_c   1.000
_cell.angle_alpha   90.00
_cell.angle_beta   90.00
_cell.angle_gamma   90.00
#
_symmetry.space_group_name_H-M   'P 1'
#
loop_
_entity.id
_entity.type
_entity.pdbx_description
1 polymer ?
#
loop_
_entity_poly.entity_id
_entity_poly.type
_entity_poly.pdbx_seq_one_letter_code
_entity_poly.pdbx_strand_id
1 'polypeptide(L)'
;MSPSAVREKVLKCLDTESGHGLRYLHSATVAVCKSSPSITTFTLHWKSPRRITRDKIWSRRRSFDGTLDIFITTHAGAQIAGSDGGDVVRLVFTQTLWTARSTRDLPDPYLLIVDIDSSYALLGSDDDAKPLHSLAGMVRALRDTQESMTANLDPVQISDALVTRAADAIAHMTTLLPPNRHVQRVSARIEERRVVRGRVSRVVLGRGSWEAGGNSLAQSGRICVALGSNVGDRLRSIETACNAIDREPDMRLVQTSSLYETEPMYVHDQERFLNGVCEIDTTLRPMDLLDKLQAIEHDMGRVKTVDKGPRSIDLDLLLYKSDHLTTDRLTVPHALMWEREFVLRPLRDVLVNRTQGAVNPRSLNDSLQRVEHKPLNMFSQVPLGPESAFIRANDPKRPTRVMSILNVTPDSFSDGGKNDPTEGEALKATVLSHIASGATIIDVGGQSSRPNAPNITADEELARILPAIAAIKSLPEAAHIAISIDTYRAAVASAAVEAGAHIINDVSAGTLDPDMLSTIARLGCTYVMMHMRGTPATMQDPENLAYPFGLIHTICAELRARLDAAQAAGIRRWRIILDPGIGFAKTPEQNVEILRELPALVGYRGLENIPWMVGSSRKGFIGKITGVEVAKERSWGTAATVTAAVHGGASVVRVHDVGEMAQVVKMADAMYRV
;
A
#
# COMPACT_ATOMS: atom_id res chain seq x y z
N MET A 1 -13.26 19.71 -31.99
CA MET A 1 -13.16 21.20 -31.92
C MET A 1 -11.69 21.61 -31.86
N SER A 2 -11.34 22.77 -32.42
CA SER A 2 -9.97 23.28 -32.27
C SER A 2 -9.73 23.77 -30.83
N PRO A 3 -8.49 23.75 -30.32
CA PRO A 3 -8.15 24.27 -28.99
C PRO A 3 -8.59 25.72 -28.76
N SER A 4 -8.63 26.56 -29.83
CA SER A 4 -9.12 27.93 -29.79
C SER A 4 -10.65 27.99 -29.57
N ALA A 5 -11.42 27.12 -30.16
CA ALA A 5 -12.87 27.08 -30.00
C ALA A 5 -13.29 26.58 -28.59
N VAL A 6 -12.54 25.66 -27.98
CA VAL A 6 -12.75 25.25 -26.58
C VAL A 6 -12.40 26.40 -25.63
N ARG A 7 -11.30 27.12 -25.87
CA ARG A 7 -10.90 28.31 -25.10
C ARG A 7 -11.98 29.37 -25.14
N GLU A 8 -12.54 29.66 -26.32
CA GLU A 8 -13.56 30.68 -26.50
C GLU A 8 -14.89 30.29 -25.80
N LYS A 9 -15.31 29.03 -25.88
CA LYS A 9 -16.47 28.51 -25.14
C LYS A 9 -16.29 28.59 -23.62
N VAL A 10 -15.12 28.22 -23.08
CA VAL A 10 -14.80 28.32 -21.65
C VAL A 10 -14.83 29.77 -21.20
N LEU A 11 -14.22 30.70 -21.94
CA LEU A 11 -14.23 32.12 -21.61
C LEU A 11 -15.65 32.72 -21.69
N LYS A 12 -16.45 32.36 -22.69
CA LYS A 12 -17.82 32.84 -22.85
C LYS A 12 -18.73 32.37 -21.72
N CYS A 13 -18.54 31.17 -21.19
CA CYS A 13 -19.32 30.66 -20.06
C CYS A 13 -18.89 31.28 -18.72
N LEU A 14 -17.62 31.65 -18.58
CA LEU A 14 -17.13 32.39 -17.42
C LEU A 14 -17.66 33.84 -17.41
N ASP A 15 -17.86 34.45 -18.59
CA ASP A 15 -18.35 35.82 -18.76
C ASP A 15 -19.88 35.94 -18.55
N THR A 16 -20.68 34.94 -18.96
CA THR A 16 -22.15 34.98 -18.79
C THR A 16 -22.61 34.83 -17.35
N GLU A 17 -21.78 34.27 -16.46
CA GLU A 17 -22.08 34.20 -15.02
C GLU A 17 -21.61 35.43 -14.20
N SER A 18 -20.93 36.37 -14.82
CA SER A 18 -20.46 37.62 -14.14
C SER A 18 -21.57 38.48 -13.52
N GLY A 19 -22.85 38.18 -13.82
CA GLY A 19 -24.01 38.85 -13.24
C GLY A 19 -24.25 38.61 -11.74
N HIS A 20 -24.01 37.41 -11.20
CA HIS A 20 -24.36 37.08 -9.80
C HIS A 20 -23.41 36.17 -9.01
N GLY A 21 -22.41 35.51 -9.64
CA GLY A 21 -21.62 34.47 -8.96
C GLY A 21 -20.11 34.67 -8.96
N LEU A 22 -19.55 35.28 -10.01
CA LEU A 22 -18.09 35.38 -10.22
C LEU A 22 -17.52 36.81 -10.00
N ARG A 23 -18.18 37.66 -9.23
CA ARG A 23 -17.64 39.00 -8.82
C ARG A 23 -16.27 38.93 -8.15
N TYR A 24 -15.68 37.76 -8.04
CA TYR A 24 -14.42 37.50 -7.34
C TYR A 24 -13.27 37.06 -8.26
N LEU A 25 -13.52 36.87 -9.57
CA LEU A 25 -12.46 36.55 -10.55
C LEU A 25 -11.96 37.88 -11.19
N HIS A 26 -10.84 38.42 -10.70
CA HIS A 26 -10.27 39.64 -11.24
C HIS A 26 -9.39 39.44 -12.48
N SER A 27 -8.89 38.23 -12.70
CA SER A 27 -8.20 37.86 -13.95
C SER A 27 -8.18 36.34 -14.10
N ALA A 28 -8.58 35.84 -15.24
CA ALA A 28 -8.37 34.45 -15.64
C ALA A 28 -7.43 34.42 -16.84
N THR A 29 -6.33 33.69 -16.73
CA THR A 29 -5.41 33.43 -17.82
C THR A 29 -5.56 31.96 -18.22
N VAL A 30 -5.91 31.71 -19.48
CA VAL A 30 -6.00 30.36 -20.03
C VAL A 30 -4.75 30.07 -20.83
N ALA A 31 -3.93 29.13 -20.35
CA ALA A 31 -2.80 28.61 -21.10
C ALA A 31 -3.17 27.24 -21.70
N VAL A 32 -2.89 27.06 -22.98
CA VAL A 32 -3.10 25.78 -23.69
C VAL A 32 -1.74 25.12 -23.87
N CYS A 33 -1.52 23.97 -23.23
CA CYS A 33 -0.33 23.16 -23.42
C CYS A 33 -0.68 21.92 -24.25
N LYS A 34 -0.01 21.70 -25.35
CA LYS A 34 -0.10 20.46 -26.12
C LYS A 34 0.89 19.44 -25.58
N SER A 35 0.41 18.34 -25.04
CA SER A 35 1.29 17.28 -24.53
C SER A 35 1.25 15.97 -25.32
N SER A 36 0.23 15.74 -26.18
CA SER A 36 0.16 14.54 -27.05
C SER A 36 -0.99 14.69 -28.04
N PRO A 37 -1.06 13.90 -29.14
CA PRO A 37 -2.16 13.94 -30.11
C PRO A 37 -3.53 13.61 -29.52
N SER A 38 -3.58 12.90 -28.38
CA SER A 38 -4.81 12.43 -27.72
C SER A 38 -5.16 13.15 -26.43
N ILE A 39 -4.31 14.05 -25.92
CA ILE A 39 -4.55 14.76 -24.66
C ILE A 39 -4.39 16.27 -24.87
N THR A 40 -5.42 17.03 -24.52
CA THR A 40 -5.37 18.50 -24.52
C THR A 40 -5.51 18.99 -23.09
N THR A 41 -4.54 19.77 -22.62
CA THR A 41 -4.52 20.34 -21.26
C THR A 41 -4.81 21.83 -21.32
N PHE A 42 -5.71 22.30 -20.46
CA PHE A 42 -5.99 23.71 -20.24
C PHE A 42 -5.71 24.04 -18.78
N THR A 43 -5.01 25.14 -18.53
CA THR A 43 -4.78 25.64 -17.16
C THR A 43 -5.47 26.99 -16.99
N LEU A 44 -6.37 27.07 -16.02
CA LEU A 44 -7.04 28.28 -15.59
C LEU A 44 -6.38 28.79 -14.31
N HIS A 45 -5.85 30.00 -14.34
CA HIS A 45 -5.34 30.68 -13.14
C HIS A 45 -6.34 31.73 -12.70
N TRP A 46 -6.69 31.79 -11.40
CA TRP A 46 -7.52 32.85 -10.86
C TRP A 46 -6.87 33.53 -9.65
N LYS A 47 -7.16 34.84 -9.51
CA LYS A 47 -6.81 35.61 -8.33
C LYS A 47 -8.08 36.24 -7.77
N SER A 48 -8.33 36.03 -6.49
CA SER A 48 -9.46 36.62 -5.80
C SER A 48 -9.13 38.07 -5.33
N PRO A 49 -10.04 39.05 -5.52
CA PRO A 49 -9.86 40.38 -4.94
C PRO A 49 -10.03 40.34 -3.42
N ARG A 50 -9.29 41.21 -2.76
CA ARG A 50 -9.28 41.38 -1.30
C ARG A 50 -10.65 41.79 -0.78
N ARG A 51 -11.16 41.15 0.25
CA ARG A 51 -12.14 41.73 1.16
C ARG A 51 -11.41 42.23 2.43
N ILE A 52 -11.45 43.52 2.66
CA ILE A 52 -11.01 44.13 3.93
C ILE A 52 -12.20 44.00 4.87
N THR A 53 -12.18 43.09 5.81
CA THR A 53 -13.06 43.14 6.97
C THR A 53 -12.45 44.04 8.02
N ARG A 54 -13.30 44.86 8.66
CA ARG A 54 -12.95 46.02 9.51
C ARG A 54 -12.41 45.68 10.90
N ASP A 55 -11.79 44.56 11.11
CA ASP A 55 -11.17 44.24 12.40
C ASP A 55 -9.67 44.54 12.39
N LYS A 56 -9.31 45.51 13.21
CA LYS A 56 -8.03 46.23 13.25
C LYS A 56 -6.79 45.44 13.70
N ILE A 57 -6.83 44.12 13.83
CA ILE A 57 -5.70 43.37 14.39
C ILE A 57 -4.92 42.55 13.35
N TRP A 58 -5.42 42.36 12.12
CA TRP A 58 -4.77 41.53 11.10
C TRP A 58 -4.59 42.22 9.76
N SER A 59 -3.72 43.24 9.72
CA SER A 59 -3.40 43.99 8.49
C SER A 59 -2.23 43.35 7.72
N ARG A 60 -2.39 42.17 7.12
CA ARG A 60 -1.49 41.67 6.07
C ARG A 60 -2.26 41.12 4.89
N ARG A 61 -1.81 41.55 3.72
CA ARG A 61 -2.34 41.25 2.39
C ARG A 61 -2.24 39.75 2.13
N ARG A 62 -3.34 39.03 2.05
CA ARG A 62 -3.42 37.63 1.63
C ARG A 62 -4.16 37.57 0.31
N SER A 63 -3.52 37.02 -0.74
CA SER A 63 -4.15 36.72 -2.02
C SER A 63 -4.58 35.25 -2.01
N PHE A 64 -5.79 34.98 -2.49
CA PHE A 64 -6.22 33.61 -2.79
C PHE A 64 -5.83 33.34 -4.24
N ASP A 65 -4.77 32.56 -4.44
CA ASP A 65 -4.32 32.15 -5.76
C ASP A 65 -4.66 30.65 -5.93
N GLY A 66 -5.25 30.29 -7.06
CA GLY A 66 -5.57 28.91 -7.38
C GLY A 66 -5.36 28.60 -8.86
N THR A 67 -5.25 27.33 -9.17
CA THR A 67 -5.19 26.82 -10.54
C THR A 67 -6.21 25.70 -10.73
N LEU A 68 -6.82 25.65 -11.90
CA LEU A 68 -7.63 24.54 -12.37
C LEU A 68 -6.98 24.00 -13.64
N ASP A 69 -6.53 22.75 -13.58
CA ASP A 69 -6.02 22.04 -14.73
C ASP A 69 -7.12 21.11 -15.26
N ILE A 70 -7.47 21.28 -16.53
CA ILE A 70 -8.47 20.48 -17.24
C ILE A 70 -7.75 19.59 -18.23
N PHE A 71 -7.84 18.27 -18.04
CA PHE A 71 -7.30 17.28 -18.97
C PHE A 71 -8.46 16.65 -19.71
N ILE A 72 -8.45 16.72 -21.05
CA ILE A 72 -9.44 16.08 -21.92
C ILE A 72 -8.73 14.98 -22.71
N THR A 73 -9.15 13.74 -22.51
CA THR A 73 -8.66 12.59 -23.25
C THR A 73 -9.72 12.18 -24.27
N THR A 74 -9.45 12.33 -25.58
CA THR A 74 -10.33 11.87 -26.65
C THR A 74 -9.98 10.43 -27.02
N HIS A 75 -10.93 9.51 -26.86
CA HIS A 75 -10.78 8.12 -27.31
C HIS A 75 -11.19 8.00 -28.77
N ALA A 76 -10.23 8.02 -29.66
CA ALA A 76 -10.44 7.59 -31.04
C ALA A 76 -10.25 6.07 -31.11
N GLY A 77 -11.33 5.30 -31.16
CA GLY A 77 -11.32 3.96 -31.73
C GLY A 77 -11.32 2.74 -30.82
N ALA A 78 -11.71 2.81 -29.56
CA ALA A 78 -11.96 1.60 -28.76
C ALA A 78 -13.43 1.53 -28.35
N GLN A 79 -14.20 0.65 -28.99
CA GLN A 79 -15.52 0.25 -28.50
C GLN A 79 -15.34 -0.56 -27.21
N ILE A 80 -15.58 0.05 -26.06
CA ILE A 80 -15.83 -0.68 -24.82
C ILE A 80 -17.33 -0.96 -24.82
N ALA A 81 -17.70 -2.24 -24.82
CA ALA A 81 -19.08 -2.69 -24.85
C ALA A 81 -19.85 -2.10 -23.65
N GLY A 82 -20.83 -1.24 -23.93
CA GLY A 82 -21.82 -0.75 -22.95
C GLY A 82 -21.72 0.71 -22.52
N SER A 83 -20.84 1.55 -23.11
CA SER A 83 -20.84 2.99 -22.86
C SER A 83 -21.04 3.77 -24.16
N ASP A 84 -22.02 4.66 -24.19
CA ASP A 84 -22.12 5.71 -25.22
C ASP A 84 -20.83 6.51 -25.17
N GLY A 85 -20.11 6.55 -26.31
CA GLY A 85 -18.76 7.07 -26.43
C GLY A 85 -18.62 8.55 -26.06
N GLY A 86 -18.42 8.82 -24.78
CA GLY A 86 -18.14 10.13 -24.22
C GLY A 86 -16.66 10.31 -23.89
N ASP A 87 -16.15 11.55 -24.04
CA ASP A 87 -14.79 11.92 -23.67
C ASP A 87 -14.60 11.81 -22.15
N VAL A 88 -13.44 11.29 -21.69
CA VAL A 88 -13.08 11.30 -20.27
C VAL A 88 -12.45 12.65 -19.93
N VAL A 89 -13.01 13.35 -18.97
CA VAL A 89 -12.52 14.64 -18.49
C VAL A 89 -12.02 14.50 -17.06
N ARG A 90 -10.77 14.88 -16.85
CA ARG A 90 -10.16 14.99 -15.52
C ARG A 90 -9.97 16.45 -15.17
N LEU A 91 -10.47 16.85 -14.01
CA LEU A 91 -10.37 18.20 -13.46
C LEU A 91 -9.47 18.17 -12.23
N VAL A 92 -8.39 18.95 -12.21
CA VAL A 92 -7.49 19.04 -11.05
C VAL A 92 -7.51 20.48 -10.53
N PHE A 93 -8.09 20.67 -9.34
CA PHE A 93 -8.11 21.95 -8.64
C PHE A 93 -6.95 22.02 -7.65
N THR A 94 -6.16 23.07 -7.70
CA THR A 94 -5.11 23.35 -6.72
C THR A 94 -5.38 24.70 -6.07
N GLN A 95 -5.53 24.73 -4.77
CA GLN A 95 -5.82 25.94 -4.01
C GLN A 95 -4.88 26.09 -2.82
N THR A 96 -4.41 27.31 -2.60
CA THR A 96 -3.59 27.67 -1.46
C THR A 96 -4.45 27.88 -0.21
N LEU A 97 -4.17 27.13 0.86
CA LEU A 97 -4.84 27.24 2.17
C LEU A 97 -3.94 28.00 3.15
N TRP A 98 -4.50 28.99 3.84
CA TRP A 98 -3.82 29.72 4.90
C TRP A 98 -4.45 29.40 6.26
N THR A 99 -3.65 29.08 7.27
CA THR A 99 -4.15 28.83 8.62
C THR A 99 -4.17 30.09 9.47
N ALA A 100 -5.03 30.15 10.48
CA ALA A 100 -5.13 31.27 11.41
C ALA A 100 -3.84 31.50 12.25
N ARG A 101 -2.99 30.46 12.37
CA ARG A 101 -1.74 30.49 13.14
C ARG A 101 -0.47 30.70 12.30
N SER A 102 -0.55 31.15 11.05
CA SER A 102 0.65 31.50 10.29
C SER A 102 1.37 32.68 10.94
N THR A 103 2.28 32.38 11.86
CA THR A 103 3.23 33.34 12.43
C THR A 103 4.34 33.63 11.43
N ARG A 104 5.16 34.65 11.68
CA ARG A 104 6.24 35.13 10.79
C ARG A 104 7.26 34.05 10.39
N ASP A 105 7.30 32.91 11.11
CA ASP A 105 8.34 31.89 11.01
C ASP A 105 7.90 30.60 10.29
N LEU A 106 6.65 30.53 9.78
CA LEU A 106 6.19 29.42 8.96
C LEU A 106 6.25 29.80 7.47
N PRO A 107 7.14 29.13 6.71
CA PRO A 107 7.55 29.67 5.40
C PRO A 107 6.55 29.52 4.27
N ASP A 108 5.61 28.55 4.30
CA ASP A 108 4.81 28.23 3.12
C ASP A 108 3.35 27.84 3.40
N PRO A 109 2.41 28.18 2.48
CA PRO A 109 1.00 27.81 2.60
C PRO A 109 0.78 26.32 2.32
N TYR A 110 -0.27 25.75 2.89
CA TYR A 110 -0.78 24.45 2.51
C TYR A 110 -1.47 24.48 1.15
N LEU A 111 -1.39 23.41 0.39
CA LEU A 111 -2.07 23.24 -0.89
C LEU A 111 -3.19 22.21 -0.76
N LEU A 112 -4.42 22.61 -1.00
CA LEU A 112 -5.53 21.68 -1.24
C LEU A 112 -5.53 21.34 -2.73
N ILE A 113 -5.43 20.04 -3.05
CA ILE A 113 -5.50 19.53 -4.41
C ILE A 113 -6.69 18.59 -4.49
N VAL A 114 -7.63 18.89 -5.37
CA VAL A 114 -8.83 18.07 -5.63
C VAL A 114 -8.78 17.60 -7.06
N ASP A 115 -8.91 16.30 -7.25
CA ASP A 115 -8.85 15.59 -8.52
C ASP A 115 -10.21 14.94 -8.76
N ILE A 116 -10.87 15.27 -9.86
CA ILE A 116 -12.20 14.77 -10.23
C ILE A 116 -12.12 14.10 -11.59
N ASP A 117 -12.35 12.79 -11.61
CA ASP A 117 -12.51 12.01 -12.83
C ASP A 117 -14.00 11.89 -13.18
N SER A 118 -14.39 12.36 -14.35
CA SER A 118 -15.75 12.24 -14.84
C SER A 118 -15.78 11.78 -16.30
N SER A 119 -16.73 10.93 -16.65
CA SER A 119 -17.07 10.69 -18.05
C SER A 119 -18.01 11.82 -18.51
N TYR A 120 -17.54 12.63 -19.44
CA TYR A 120 -18.24 13.82 -19.89
C TYR A 120 -18.34 13.87 -21.41
N ALA A 121 -19.53 14.05 -21.94
CA ALA A 121 -19.71 14.58 -23.28
C ALA A 121 -19.61 16.12 -23.20
N LEU A 122 -18.42 16.68 -23.25
CA LEU A 122 -18.20 18.13 -23.21
C LEU A 122 -18.65 18.87 -24.46
N LEU A 123 -18.97 18.15 -25.53
CA LEU A 123 -19.09 18.68 -26.89
C LEU A 123 -20.41 18.25 -27.59
N GLY A 124 -21.46 18.00 -26.83
CA GLY A 124 -22.83 17.89 -27.38
C GLY A 124 -23.33 19.26 -27.87
N SER A 125 -24.24 19.24 -28.87
CA SER A 125 -24.84 20.33 -29.60
C SER A 125 -25.18 21.62 -28.81
N ASP A 126 -25.31 22.72 -29.49
CA ASP A 126 -25.35 24.13 -29.06
C ASP A 126 -26.32 24.54 -27.91
N ASP A 127 -27.09 23.63 -27.33
CA ASP A 127 -28.05 23.91 -26.24
C ASP A 127 -27.49 23.65 -24.83
N ASP A 128 -26.22 23.23 -24.68
CA ASP A 128 -25.61 22.80 -23.43
C ASP A 128 -24.65 23.83 -22.79
N ALA A 129 -25.12 25.03 -22.50
CA ALA A 129 -24.42 25.96 -21.59
C ALA A 129 -24.45 25.49 -20.12
N LYS A 130 -25.28 24.51 -19.76
CA LYS A 130 -25.48 23.93 -18.43
C LYS A 130 -24.27 23.19 -17.80
N PRO A 131 -23.32 22.56 -18.54
CA PRO A 131 -22.16 21.92 -17.94
C PRO A 131 -21.22 22.83 -17.15
N LEU A 132 -21.11 24.09 -17.58
CA LEU A 132 -20.19 25.05 -16.95
C LEU A 132 -20.82 25.78 -15.76
N HIS A 133 -22.15 25.82 -15.66
CA HIS A 133 -22.84 26.20 -14.43
C HIS A 133 -22.51 25.26 -13.27
N SER A 134 -22.29 23.98 -13.54
CA SER A 134 -21.84 23.01 -12.52
C SER A 134 -20.38 23.21 -12.11
N LEU A 135 -19.52 23.67 -13.00
CA LEU A 135 -18.13 23.98 -12.67
C LEU A 135 -18.05 25.17 -11.69
N ALA A 136 -18.83 26.22 -11.91
CA ALA A 136 -18.95 27.34 -10.99
C ALA A 136 -19.54 26.94 -9.65
N GLY A 137 -20.51 26.02 -9.66
CA GLY A 137 -21.06 25.36 -8.46
C GLY A 137 -19.99 24.61 -7.68
N MET A 138 -19.16 23.81 -8.36
CA MET A 138 -18.04 23.09 -7.75
C MET A 138 -16.98 24.02 -7.14
N VAL A 139 -16.61 25.09 -7.86
CA VAL A 139 -15.67 26.09 -7.34
C VAL A 139 -16.24 26.80 -6.10
N ARG A 140 -17.55 27.11 -6.10
CA ARG A 140 -18.23 27.71 -4.95
C ARG A 140 -18.21 26.76 -3.75
N ALA A 141 -18.50 25.52 -3.96
CA ALA A 141 -18.53 24.49 -2.95
C ALA A 141 -17.15 24.20 -2.36
N LEU A 142 -16.12 24.17 -3.20
CA LEU A 142 -14.72 24.11 -2.74
C LEU A 142 -14.38 25.29 -1.84
N ARG A 143 -14.85 26.50 -2.19
CA ARG A 143 -14.67 27.70 -1.37
C ARG A 143 -15.39 27.59 -0.03
N ASP A 144 -16.67 27.19 -0.02
CA ASP A 144 -17.49 27.10 1.18
C ASP A 144 -16.97 25.99 2.12
N THR A 145 -16.48 24.88 1.56
CA THR A 145 -15.76 23.83 2.29
C THR A 145 -14.45 24.38 2.86
N GLN A 146 -13.72 25.19 2.12
CA GLN A 146 -12.50 25.85 2.57
C GLN A 146 -12.76 26.84 3.71
N GLU A 147 -13.78 27.69 3.62
CA GLU A 147 -14.13 28.62 4.69
C GLU A 147 -14.49 27.89 5.99
N SER A 148 -15.22 26.78 5.88
CA SER A 148 -15.52 25.87 7.00
C SER A 148 -14.27 25.19 7.57
N MET A 149 -13.34 24.78 6.72
CA MET A 149 -12.08 24.14 7.12
C MET A 149 -11.09 25.10 7.74
N THR A 150 -10.96 26.33 7.20
CA THR A 150 -9.96 27.32 7.66
C THR A 150 -10.35 28.02 8.96
N ALA A 151 -11.63 28.06 9.31
CA ALA A 151 -12.09 28.65 10.57
C ALA A 151 -11.58 27.88 11.82
N ASN A 152 -11.23 26.60 11.69
CA ASN A 152 -10.90 25.71 12.81
C ASN A 152 -9.62 24.86 12.62
N LEU A 153 -8.76 25.15 11.63
CA LEU A 153 -7.59 24.34 11.32
C LEU A 153 -6.39 24.65 12.22
N ASP A 154 -6.10 23.72 13.12
CA ASP A 154 -4.76 23.53 13.66
C ASP A 154 -3.97 22.63 12.68
N PRO A 155 -2.73 22.99 12.25
CA PRO A 155 -1.91 22.19 11.36
C PRO A 155 -1.68 20.76 11.84
N VAL A 156 -1.71 20.54 13.15
CA VAL A 156 -1.59 19.22 13.79
C VAL A 156 -2.87 18.38 13.63
N GLN A 157 -3.99 18.99 13.26
CA GLN A 157 -5.30 18.33 13.15
C GLN A 157 -5.75 18.07 11.71
N ILE A 158 -4.91 18.36 10.71
CA ILE A 158 -5.21 17.99 9.33
C ILE A 158 -5.15 16.47 9.22
N SER A 159 -6.31 15.85 9.14
CA SER A 159 -6.45 14.40 9.06
C SER A 159 -7.11 14.00 7.73
N ASP A 160 -6.88 12.76 7.31
CA ASP A 160 -7.57 12.19 6.16
C ASP A 160 -9.10 12.28 6.28
N ALA A 161 -9.65 12.22 7.50
CA ALA A 161 -11.08 12.38 7.74
C ALA A 161 -11.59 13.78 7.33
N LEU A 162 -10.78 14.82 7.51
CA LEU A 162 -11.13 16.17 7.07
C LEU A 162 -11.13 16.26 5.53
N VAL A 163 -10.12 15.66 4.90
CA VAL A 163 -9.97 15.65 3.43
C VAL A 163 -11.03 14.75 2.79
N THR A 164 -11.38 13.63 3.44
CA THR A 164 -12.48 12.76 3.00
C THR A 164 -13.82 13.48 3.06
N ARG A 165 -14.09 14.25 4.13
CA ARG A 165 -15.30 15.08 4.19
C ARG A 165 -15.37 16.11 3.08
N ALA A 166 -14.22 16.68 2.67
CA ALA A 166 -14.16 17.57 1.54
C ALA A 166 -14.48 16.82 0.22
N ALA A 167 -13.94 15.64 0.02
CA ALA A 167 -14.26 14.79 -1.13
C ALA A 167 -15.73 14.37 -1.15
N ASP A 168 -16.29 13.95 0.00
CA ASP A 168 -17.69 13.58 0.15
C ASP A 168 -18.64 14.78 -0.12
N ALA A 169 -18.30 15.97 0.40
CA ALA A 169 -19.09 17.17 0.16
C ALA A 169 -19.08 17.57 -1.32
N ILE A 170 -17.94 17.46 -1.99
CA ILE A 170 -17.81 17.71 -3.42
C ILE A 170 -18.59 16.68 -4.22
N ALA A 171 -18.51 15.39 -3.86
CA ALA A 171 -19.26 14.31 -4.47
C ALA A 171 -20.77 14.51 -4.32
N HIS A 172 -21.23 14.85 -3.11
CA HIS A 172 -22.65 15.09 -2.85
C HIS A 172 -23.21 16.26 -3.67
N MET A 173 -22.43 17.30 -3.87
CA MET A 173 -22.84 18.44 -4.71
C MET A 173 -22.82 18.07 -6.21
N THR A 174 -21.99 17.15 -6.63
CA THR A 174 -22.02 16.63 -8.00
C THR A 174 -23.21 15.72 -8.27
N THR A 175 -23.85 15.11 -7.26
CA THR A 175 -25.10 14.35 -7.40
C THR A 175 -26.32 15.24 -7.67
N LEU A 176 -26.24 16.54 -7.41
CA LEU A 176 -27.28 17.52 -7.76
C LEU A 176 -27.26 17.90 -9.27
N LEU A 177 -26.37 17.34 -10.05
CA LEU A 177 -26.32 17.50 -11.51
C LEU A 177 -27.40 16.66 -12.21
N PRO A 178 -27.79 17.01 -13.47
CA PRO A 178 -28.82 16.26 -14.23
C PRO A 178 -28.48 14.75 -14.35
N PRO A 179 -29.50 13.86 -14.45
CA PRO A 179 -29.33 12.41 -14.29
C PRO A 179 -28.46 11.70 -15.34
N ASN A 180 -27.99 12.39 -16.37
CA ASN A 180 -27.20 11.81 -17.47
C ASN A 180 -25.67 11.97 -17.26
N ARG A 181 -25.22 12.34 -16.07
CA ARG A 181 -23.81 12.71 -15.80
C ARG A 181 -23.30 12.02 -14.57
N HIS A 182 -22.31 11.18 -14.78
CA HIS A 182 -21.70 10.41 -13.70
C HIS A 182 -20.28 10.92 -13.43
N VAL A 183 -20.05 11.52 -12.26
CA VAL A 183 -18.72 11.66 -11.69
C VAL A 183 -18.26 10.27 -11.29
N GLN A 184 -17.16 9.79 -11.83
CA GLN A 184 -16.64 8.45 -11.54
C GLN A 184 -15.82 8.43 -10.26
N ARG A 185 -15.04 9.47 -10.03
CA ARG A 185 -14.13 9.54 -8.89
C ARG A 185 -13.87 10.98 -8.48
N VAL A 186 -13.83 11.24 -7.18
CA VAL A 186 -13.30 12.46 -6.58
C VAL A 186 -12.21 12.09 -5.61
N SER A 187 -11.01 12.65 -5.74
CA SER A 187 -9.97 12.53 -4.75
C SER A 187 -9.51 13.92 -4.29
N ALA A 188 -9.25 14.07 -3.01
CA ALA A 188 -8.74 15.29 -2.43
C ALA A 188 -7.50 15.00 -1.58
N ARG A 189 -6.52 15.94 -1.54
CA ARG A 189 -5.36 15.84 -0.66
C ARG A 189 -4.90 17.23 -0.22
N ILE A 190 -4.33 17.31 0.96
CA ILE A 190 -3.69 18.51 1.47
C ILE A 190 -2.20 18.27 1.54
N GLU A 191 -1.43 19.16 0.94
CA GLU A 191 0.03 19.12 0.90
C GLU A 191 0.63 20.31 1.65
N GLU A 192 1.66 20.05 2.45
CA GLU A 192 2.54 21.05 3.03
C GLU A 192 3.81 21.17 2.19
N ARG A 193 4.20 22.38 1.84
CA ARG A 193 5.47 22.65 1.19
C ARG A 193 6.52 22.93 2.25
N ARG A 194 7.55 22.11 2.33
CA ARG A 194 8.68 22.30 3.24
C ARG A 194 9.93 22.67 2.45
N VAL A 195 10.65 23.67 2.91
CA VAL A 195 11.97 24.04 2.36
C VAL A 195 13.03 23.60 3.37
N VAL A 196 13.80 22.56 3.01
CA VAL A 196 14.90 22.05 3.83
C VAL A 196 16.20 22.22 3.05
N ARG A 197 17.13 23.00 3.57
CA ARG A 197 18.43 23.31 2.95
C ARG A 197 18.32 23.79 1.48
N GLY A 198 17.35 24.66 1.21
CA GLY A 198 17.13 25.25 -0.12
C GLY A 198 16.43 24.33 -1.12
N ARG A 199 16.03 23.12 -0.72
CA ARG A 199 15.22 22.22 -1.54
C ARG A 199 13.77 22.23 -1.09
N VAL A 200 12.87 22.29 -2.06
CA VAL A 200 11.42 22.25 -1.82
C VAL A 200 10.97 20.79 -1.80
N SER A 201 10.42 20.34 -0.70
CA SER A 201 9.69 19.07 -0.57
C SER A 201 8.22 19.34 -0.31
N ARG A 202 7.35 18.41 -0.71
CA ARG A 202 5.92 18.45 -0.43
C ARG A 202 5.55 17.25 0.42
N VAL A 203 4.90 17.50 1.54
CA VAL A 203 4.45 16.47 2.47
C VAL A 203 2.93 16.42 2.41
N VAL A 204 2.36 15.27 2.11
CA VAL A 204 0.90 15.09 2.13
C VAL A 204 0.46 14.89 3.56
N LEU A 205 -0.40 15.79 4.05
CA LEU A 205 -0.92 15.77 5.41
C LEU A 205 -2.23 14.99 5.54
N GLY A 206 -2.98 14.85 4.46
CA GLY A 206 -4.22 14.11 4.46
C GLY A 206 -4.76 13.88 3.05
N ARG A 207 -5.56 12.83 2.88
CA ARG A 207 -6.21 12.42 1.63
C ARG A 207 -7.61 11.91 1.86
N GLY A 208 -8.44 12.04 0.84
CA GLY A 208 -9.75 11.44 0.76
C GLY A 208 -10.10 11.12 -0.68
N SER A 209 -10.98 10.15 -0.91
CA SER A 209 -11.50 9.83 -2.23
C SER A 209 -12.94 9.35 -2.16
N TRP A 210 -13.68 9.60 -3.24
CA TRP A 210 -15.02 9.10 -3.50
C TRP A 210 -15.05 8.54 -4.93
N GLU A 211 -15.78 7.46 -5.15
CA GLU A 211 -15.96 6.84 -6.47
C GLU A 211 -17.46 6.58 -6.73
N ALA A 212 -17.93 6.97 -7.91
CA ALA A 212 -19.28 6.68 -8.37
C ALA A 212 -19.32 5.28 -9.01
N GLY A 213 -20.40 4.55 -8.77
CA GLY A 213 -20.61 3.26 -9.44
C GLY A 213 -19.96 2.05 -8.79
N GLY A 214 -19.40 2.18 -7.60
CA GLY A 214 -19.39 1.04 -6.69
C GLY A 214 -20.84 0.63 -6.52
N ASN A 215 -21.23 -0.51 -7.12
CA ASN A 215 -22.58 -1.10 -7.11
C ASN A 215 -23.34 -0.77 -5.84
N SER A 216 -24.66 -0.83 -5.86
CA SER A 216 -25.61 -0.68 -4.75
C SER A 216 -25.34 -1.53 -3.48
N LEU A 217 -24.16 -2.10 -3.35
CA LEU A 217 -23.54 -2.62 -2.13
C LEU A 217 -23.03 -1.52 -1.18
N ALA A 218 -23.05 -0.23 -1.57
CA ALA A 218 -22.54 0.90 -0.80
C ALA A 218 -23.37 1.27 0.46
N GLN A 219 -24.47 0.58 0.73
CA GLN A 219 -25.18 0.66 2.02
C GLN A 219 -24.86 -0.51 2.98
N SER A 220 -24.10 -1.51 2.55
CA SER A 220 -23.70 -2.60 3.42
C SER A 220 -22.43 -2.23 4.15
N GLY A 221 -22.54 -1.83 5.41
CA GLY A 221 -21.41 -1.73 6.33
C GLY A 221 -20.62 -3.05 6.34
N ARG A 222 -19.40 -3.03 6.89
CA ARG A 222 -18.50 -4.19 6.87
C ARG A 222 -18.87 -5.22 7.91
N ILE A 223 -18.57 -6.45 7.61
CA ILE A 223 -18.68 -7.56 8.54
C ILE A 223 -17.26 -7.98 8.91
N CYS A 224 -16.89 -7.78 10.17
CA CYS A 224 -15.55 -8.06 10.67
C CYS A 224 -15.60 -9.10 11.77
N VAL A 225 -14.72 -10.09 11.68
CA VAL A 225 -14.56 -11.19 12.65
C VAL A 225 -13.16 -11.14 13.22
N ALA A 226 -13.05 -11.17 14.56
CA ALA A 226 -11.79 -11.34 15.24
C ALA A 226 -11.36 -12.82 15.18
N LEU A 227 -10.06 -13.04 15.06
CA LEU A 227 -9.39 -14.33 15.02
C LEU A 227 -8.44 -14.39 16.21
N GLY A 228 -8.50 -15.44 17.04
CA GLY A 228 -7.61 -15.62 18.19
C GLY A 228 -7.23 -17.08 18.39
N SER A 229 -5.94 -17.33 18.68
CA SER A 229 -5.44 -18.68 19.03
C SER A 229 -4.25 -18.58 19.97
N ASN A 230 -4.20 -19.46 21.01
CA ASN A 230 -3.04 -19.56 21.90
C ASN A 230 -2.67 -21.01 22.28
N VAL A 231 -3.23 -22.00 21.61
CA VAL A 231 -2.92 -23.43 21.85
C VAL A 231 -2.45 -24.09 20.56
N GLY A 232 -1.41 -24.88 20.66
CA GLY A 232 -0.86 -25.66 19.55
C GLY A 232 -0.24 -24.78 18.44
N ASP A 233 -0.38 -25.21 17.18
CA ASP A 233 0.04 -24.40 16.02
C ASP A 233 -0.99 -23.30 15.75
N ARG A 234 -0.76 -22.16 16.40
CA ARG A 234 -1.64 -20.97 16.38
C ARG A 234 -1.87 -20.43 14.97
N LEU A 235 -0.80 -20.38 14.15
CA LEU A 235 -0.90 -19.90 12.77
C LEU A 235 -1.76 -20.84 11.93
N ARG A 236 -1.48 -22.12 12.00
CA ARG A 236 -2.25 -23.15 11.28
C ARG A 236 -3.72 -23.14 11.71
N SER A 237 -4.00 -22.97 12.99
CA SER A 237 -5.38 -22.85 13.49
C SER A 237 -6.12 -21.66 12.87
N ILE A 238 -5.50 -20.47 12.84
CA ILE A 238 -6.09 -19.28 12.23
C ILE A 238 -6.29 -19.46 10.73
N GLU A 239 -5.31 -20.01 10.01
CA GLU A 239 -5.42 -20.26 8.58
C GLU A 239 -6.47 -21.31 8.24
N THR A 240 -6.57 -22.35 9.07
CA THR A 240 -7.63 -23.37 8.92
C THR A 240 -9.01 -22.75 9.11
N ALA A 241 -9.20 -21.87 10.10
CA ALA A 241 -10.45 -21.16 10.32
C ALA A 241 -10.79 -20.23 9.13
N CYS A 242 -9.82 -19.48 8.62
CA CYS A 242 -10.00 -18.66 7.43
C CYS A 242 -10.42 -19.48 6.20
N ASN A 243 -9.79 -20.64 6.01
CA ASN A 243 -10.13 -21.55 4.91
C ASN A 243 -11.49 -22.22 5.11
N ALA A 244 -11.91 -22.47 6.36
CA ALA A 244 -13.24 -22.96 6.67
C ALA A 244 -14.32 -21.92 6.35
N ILE A 245 -14.07 -20.65 6.67
CA ILE A 245 -14.94 -19.52 6.29
C ILE A 245 -15.09 -19.44 4.76
N ASP A 246 -14.00 -19.53 4.00
CA ASP A 246 -14.04 -19.45 2.53
C ASP A 246 -14.71 -20.68 1.86
N ARG A 247 -14.83 -21.81 2.57
CA ARG A 247 -15.52 -23.03 2.06
C ARG A 247 -17.02 -22.97 2.26
N GLU A 248 -17.53 -22.14 3.15
CA GLU A 248 -18.96 -21.98 3.35
C GLU A 248 -19.57 -21.26 2.13
N PRO A 249 -20.63 -21.80 1.52
CA PRO A 249 -21.19 -21.27 0.27
C PRO A 249 -21.77 -19.85 0.41
N ASP A 250 -22.19 -19.48 1.64
CA ASP A 250 -22.80 -18.20 1.95
C ASP A 250 -21.81 -17.18 2.54
N MET A 251 -20.51 -17.51 2.57
CA MET A 251 -19.46 -16.69 3.16
C MET A 251 -18.27 -16.59 2.22
N ARG A 252 -17.62 -15.44 2.20
CA ARG A 252 -16.38 -15.21 1.48
C ARG A 252 -15.47 -14.29 2.29
N LEU A 253 -14.23 -14.67 2.47
CA LEU A 253 -13.23 -13.82 3.10
C LEU A 253 -12.75 -12.77 2.08
N VAL A 254 -12.84 -11.49 2.45
CA VAL A 254 -12.52 -10.35 1.57
C VAL A 254 -11.07 -9.92 1.76
N GLN A 255 -10.65 -9.74 3.01
CA GLN A 255 -9.29 -9.35 3.38
C GLN A 255 -8.98 -9.69 4.84
N THR A 256 -7.70 -9.62 5.19
CA THR A 256 -7.22 -9.87 6.55
C THR A 256 -6.35 -8.73 7.06
N SER A 257 -6.27 -8.57 8.38
CA SER A 257 -5.24 -7.76 9.05
C SER A 257 -3.88 -8.45 9.00
N SER A 258 -2.84 -7.80 9.52
CA SER A 258 -1.65 -8.50 10.03
C SER A 258 -2.03 -9.37 11.23
N LEU A 259 -1.23 -10.40 11.54
CA LEU A 259 -1.35 -11.17 12.78
C LEU A 259 -0.45 -10.57 13.86
N TYR A 260 -0.96 -10.53 15.08
CA TYR A 260 -0.27 -9.92 16.21
C TYR A 260 -0.15 -10.89 17.37
N GLU A 261 1.07 -11.09 17.84
CA GLU A 261 1.31 -11.84 19.07
C GLU A 261 1.14 -10.91 20.29
N THR A 262 0.35 -11.35 21.28
CA THR A 262 0.02 -10.54 22.46
C THR A 262 0.09 -11.37 23.72
N GLU A 263 0.43 -10.72 24.85
CA GLU A 263 0.25 -11.31 26.17
C GLU A 263 -1.23 -11.55 26.48
N PRO A 264 -1.57 -12.57 27.26
CA PRO A 264 -2.94 -12.78 27.74
C PRO A 264 -3.41 -11.60 28.60
N MET A 265 -4.63 -11.10 28.33
CA MET A 265 -5.18 -9.92 29.02
C MET A 265 -5.84 -10.23 30.37
N TYR A 266 -6.44 -11.40 30.54
CA TYR A 266 -7.30 -11.72 31.69
C TYR A 266 -6.72 -12.80 32.60
N VAL A 267 -6.44 -13.96 32.07
CA VAL A 267 -5.78 -15.08 32.76
C VAL A 267 -4.32 -15.06 32.29
N HIS A 268 -3.38 -14.71 33.16
CA HIS A 268 -1.98 -14.52 32.78
C HIS A 268 -1.19 -15.82 32.65
N ASP A 269 -1.61 -16.88 33.35
CA ASP A 269 -0.96 -18.19 33.30
C ASP A 269 -1.46 -19.01 32.10
N GLN A 270 -1.14 -18.51 30.91
CA GLN A 270 -1.38 -19.20 29.63
C GLN A 270 -0.46 -18.64 28.55
N GLU A 271 -0.31 -19.41 27.45
CA GLU A 271 0.50 -19.02 26.32
C GLU A 271 -0.01 -17.75 25.62
N ARG A 272 0.91 -17.03 24.96
CA ARG A 272 0.61 -15.84 24.17
C ARG A 272 -0.37 -16.11 23.05
N PHE A 273 -1.28 -15.18 22.85
CA PHE A 273 -2.24 -15.24 21.75
C PHE A 273 -1.62 -14.76 20.44
N LEU A 274 -2.04 -15.38 19.35
CA LEU A 274 -1.92 -14.83 18.01
C LEU A 274 -3.31 -14.31 17.62
N ASN A 275 -3.42 -12.99 17.34
CA ASN A 275 -4.68 -12.30 17.10
C ASN A 275 -4.68 -11.65 15.71
N GLY A 276 -5.84 -11.63 15.08
CA GLY A 276 -6.10 -10.96 13.81
C GLY A 276 -7.55 -10.55 13.65
N VAL A 277 -7.85 -9.92 12.54
CA VAL A 277 -9.22 -9.61 12.09
C VAL A 277 -9.33 -9.95 10.62
N CYS A 278 -10.44 -10.55 10.23
CA CYS A 278 -10.81 -10.69 8.82
C CYS A 278 -12.10 -9.93 8.52
N GLU A 279 -12.20 -9.41 7.30
CA GLU A 279 -13.44 -8.93 6.71
C GLU A 279 -14.06 -10.04 5.89
N ILE A 280 -15.34 -10.27 6.07
CA ILE A 280 -16.10 -11.26 5.31
C ILE A 280 -17.26 -10.59 4.56
N ASP A 281 -17.61 -11.18 3.44
CA ASP A 281 -18.84 -10.89 2.68
C ASP A 281 -19.79 -12.08 2.87
N THR A 282 -21.04 -11.80 3.27
CA THR A 282 -22.04 -12.85 3.51
C THR A 282 -23.46 -12.33 3.37
N THR A 283 -24.35 -13.23 2.96
CA THR A 283 -25.82 -13.02 2.94
C THR A 283 -26.51 -13.47 4.23
N LEU A 284 -25.82 -14.17 5.13
CA LEU A 284 -26.35 -14.65 6.40
C LEU A 284 -26.75 -13.48 7.30
N ARG A 285 -27.80 -13.64 8.09
CA ARG A 285 -28.17 -12.70 9.16
C ARG A 285 -27.18 -12.81 10.34
N PRO A 286 -27.09 -11.80 11.21
CA PRO A 286 -26.11 -11.78 12.30
C PRO A 286 -26.12 -13.03 13.19
N MET A 287 -27.29 -13.56 13.51
CA MET A 287 -27.43 -14.76 14.37
C MET A 287 -27.04 -16.03 13.62
N ASP A 288 -27.44 -16.15 12.34
CA ASP A 288 -27.08 -17.31 11.51
C ASP A 288 -25.56 -17.33 11.26
N LEU A 289 -24.94 -16.15 11.09
CA LEU A 289 -23.49 -16.03 10.99
C LEU A 289 -22.80 -16.43 12.30
N LEU A 290 -23.29 -16.00 13.46
CA LEU A 290 -22.77 -16.42 14.77
C LEU A 290 -22.79 -17.94 14.91
N ASP A 291 -23.92 -18.58 14.55
CA ASP A 291 -24.04 -20.04 14.62
C ASP A 291 -23.04 -20.76 13.70
N LYS A 292 -22.79 -20.21 12.50
CA LYS A 292 -21.76 -20.73 11.57
C LYS A 292 -20.34 -20.57 12.12
N LEU A 293 -19.99 -19.42 12.68
CA LEU A 293 -18.67 -19.21 13.28
C LEU A 293 -18.44 -20.16 14.46
N GLN A 294 -19.45 -20.36 15.32
CA GLN A 294 -19.39 -21.31 16.43
C GLN A 294 -19.29 -22.77 15.95
N ALA A 295 -19.95 -23.13 14.86
CA ALA A 295 -19.81 -24.46 14.25
C ALA A 295 -18.36 -24.69 13.76
N ILE A 296 -17.76 -23.72 13.08
CA ILE A 296 -16.35 -23.80 12.65
C ILE A 296 -15.42 -23.99 13.84
N GLU A 297 -15.61 -23.23 14.93
CA GLU A 297 -14.84 -23.40 16.16
C GLU A 297 -14.97 -24.83 16.75
N HIS A 298 -16.20 -25.33 16.79
CA HIS A 298 -16.49 -26.68 17.30
C HIS A 298 -15.82 -27.76 16.46
N ASP A 299 -15.94 -27.68 15.14
CA ASP A 299 -15.36 -28.64 14.19
C ASP A 299 -13.82 -28.62 14.24
N MET A 300 -13.22 -27.49 14.61
CA MET A 300 -11.79 -27.36 14.89
C MET A 300 -11.38 -27.82 16.29
N GLY A 301 -12.28 -28.48 17.04
CA GLY A 301 -12.01 -29.09 18.34
C GLY A 301 -11.92 -28.09 19.49
N ARG A 302 -12.56 -26.93 19.38
CA ARG A 302 -12.66 -25.98 20.51
C ARG A 302 -13.46 -26.60 21.66
N VAL A 303 -12.82 -26.80 22.81
CA VAL A 303 -13.46 -27.18 24.05
C VAL A 303 -13.37 -26.02 25.04
N LYS A 304 -14.51 -25.48 25.46
CA LYS A 304 -14.55 -24.42 26.48
C LYS A 304 -14.38 -25.04 27.87
N THR A 305 -13.16 -24.99 28.41
CA THR A 305 -12.86 -25.51 29.76
C THR A 305 -12.97 -24.43 30.85
N VAL A 306 -12.46 -23.23 30.55
CA VAL A 306 -12.45 -22.08 31.47
C VAL A 306 -12.86 -20.83 30.68
N ASP A 307 -13.61 -19.93 31.31
CA ASP A 307 -13.95 -18.66 30.70
C ASP A 307 -12.67 -17.81 30.49
N LYS A 308 -12.46 -17.28 29.28
CA LYS A 308 -11.24 -16.56 28.87
C LYS A 308 -9.94 -17.37 29.00
N GLY A 309 -10.04 -18.69 29.06
CA GLY A 309 -8.93 -19.64 29.12
C GLY A 309 -8.29 -19.92 27.75
N PRO A 310 -7.34 -20.88 27.72
CA PRO A 310 -6.67 -21.30 26.50
C PRO A 310 -7.64 -21.85 25.44
N ARG A 311 -7.36 -21.58 24.15
CA ARG A 311 -8.22 -22.04 23.04
C ARG A 311 -7.44 -22.24 21.75
N SER A 312 -7.81 -23.29 21.01
CA SER A 312 -7.24 -23.55 19.68
C SER A 312 -7.62 -22.48 18.68
N ILE A 313 -8.86 -21.99 18.73
CA ILE A 313 -9.38 -20.91 17.87
C ILE A 313 -10.53 -20.18 18.59
N ASP A 314 -10.66 -18.90 18.31
CA ASP A 314 -11.72 -18.00 18.77
C ASP A 314 -12.16 -17.10 17.61
N LEU A 315 -13.46 -17.07 17.30
CA LEU A 315 -14.05 -16.33 16.19
C LEU A 315 -15.17 -15.41 16.72
N ASP A 316 -14.82 -14.17 17.05
CA ASP A 316 -15.78 -13.20 17.57
C ASP A 316 -16.30 -12.25 16.47
N LEU A 317 -17.63 -12.15 16.29
CA LEU A 317 -18.25 -11.19 15.41
C LEU A 317 -18.11 -9.77 15.99
N LEU A 318 -17.28 -8.94 15.37
CA LEU A 318 -16.99 -7.57 15.84
C LEU A 318 -17.99 -6.54 15.32
N LEU A 319 -18.20 -6.58 14.00
CA LEU A 319 -19.03 -5.63 13.26
C LEU A 319 -19.90 -6.40 12.26
N TYR A 320 -21.13 -5.97 12.11
CA TYR A 320 -22.03 -6.48 11.08
C TYR A 320 -22.71 -5.31 10.39
N LYS A 321 -22.18 -4.93 9.22
CA LYS A 321 -22.68 -3.77 8.45
C LYS A 321 -22.72 -2.50 9.33
N SER A 322 -23.83 -1.79 9.30
CA SER A 322 -24.12 -0.64 10.19
C SER A 322 -25.01 -1.00 11.36
N ASP A 323 -25.24 -2.28 11.61
CA ASP A 323 -26.23 -2.73 12.57
C ASP A 323 -25.74 -2.55 14.01
N HIS A 324 -26.67 -2.17 14.86
CA HIS A 324 -26.54 -2.21 16.31
C HIS A 324 -27.56 -3.22 16.84
N LEU A 325 -27.06 -4.34 17.34
CA LEU A 325 -27.88 -5.44 17.83
C LEU A 325 -27.44 -5.83 19.23
N THR A 326 -28.36 -6.02 20.13
CA THR A 326 -28.14 -6.58 21.46
C THR A 326 -29.16 -7.65 21.73
N THR A 327 -28.70 -8.88 21.89
CA THR A 327 -29.49 -10.06 22.28
C THR A 327 -28.78 -10.79 23.40
N ASP A 328 -29.39 -11.82 23.96
CA ASP A 328 -28.76 -12.65 24.98
C ASP A 328 -27.47 -13.36 24.50
N ARG A 329 -27.33 -13.57 23.19
CA ARG A 329 -26.21 -14.31 22.58
C ARG A 329 -25.23 -13.43 21.80
N LEU A 330 -25.65 -12.26 21.32
CA LEU A 330 -24.86 -11.43 20.41
C LEU A 330 -25.06 -9.95 20.66
N THR A 331 -23.95 -9.23 20.80
CA THR A 331 -23.92 -7.76 20.78
C THR A 331 -23.03 -7.29 19.64
N VAL A 332 -23.56 -6.47 18.74
CA VAL A 332 -22.83 -5.87 17.59
C VAL A 332 -23.10 -4.36 17.58
N PRO A 333 -22.06 -3.50 17.52
CA PRO A 333 -20.63 -3.82 17.62
C PRO A 333 -20.29 -4.56 18.93
N HIS A 334 -19.28 -5.45 18.87
CA HIS A 334 -18.92 -6.29 20.01
C HIS A 334 -18.62 -5.44 21.26
N ALA A 335 -19.25 -5.74 22.38
CA ALA A 335 -19.30 -4.88 23.56
C ALA A 335 -17.93 -4.43 24.09
N LEU A 336 -16.95 -5.34 24.11
CA LEU A 336 -15.62 -5.08 24.68
C LEU A 336 -14.56 -4.69 23.63
N MET A 337 -14.93 -4.53 22.34
CA MET A 337 -13.92 -4.29 21.29
C MET A 337 -13.14 -2.99 21.51
N TRP A 338 -13.79 -1.97 22.06
CA TRP A 338 -13.21 -0.63 22.24
C TRP A 338 -12.15 -0.53 23.35
N GLU A 339 -12.04 -1.55 24.19
CA GLU A 339 -11.11 -1.63 25.33
C GLU A 339 -9.94 -2.59 25.06
N ARG A 340 -9.94 -3.25 23.89
CA ARG A 340 -9.02 -4.34 23.56
C ARG A 340 -8.08 -3.94 22.44
N GLU A 341 -6.82 -3.61 22.75
CA GLU A 341 -5.81 -3.27 21.75
C GLU A 341 -5.62 -4.40 20.71
N PHE A 342 -5.65 -5.66 21.17
CA PHE A 342 -5.50 -6.84 20.32
C PHE A 342 -6.66 -7.05 19.33
N VAL A 343 -7.77 -6.32 19.48
CA VAL A 343 -8.88 -6.21 18.52
C VAL A 343 -8.74 -4.94 17.68
N LEU A 344 -8.51 -3.80 18.33
CA LEU A 344 -8.54 -2.49 17.66
C LEU A 344 -7.40 -2.32 16.66
N ARG A 345 -6.19 -2.82 16.96
CA ARG A 345 -5.03 -2.69 16.08
C ARG A 345 -5.20 -3.52 14.80
N PRO A 346 -5.57 -4.82 14.84
CA PRO A 346 -5.93 -5.57 13.64
C PRO A 346 -7.12 -4.99 12.88
N LEU A 347 -8.14 -4.53 13.60
CA LEU A 347 -9.31 -3.91 12.97
C LEU A 347 -8.94 -2.64 12.19
N ARG A 348 -7.97 -1.85 12.68
CA ARG A 348 -7.43 -0.70 11.97
C ARG A 348 -6.79 -1.10 10.64
N ASP A 349 -6.01 -2.20 10.59
CA ASP A 349 -5.40 -2.68 9.33
C ASP A 349 -6.46 -2.96 8.25
N VAL A 350 -7.63 -3.47 8.65
CA VAL A 350 -8.75 -3.77 7.77
C VAL A 350 -9.52 -2.50 7.37
N LEU A 351 -9.72 -1.56 8.31
CA LEU A 351 -10.60 -0.39 8.10
C LEU A 351 -9.88 0.85 7.53
N VAL A 352 -8.55 0.86 7.43
CA VAL A 352 -7.73 2.03 7.03
C VAL A 352 -8.15 2.64 5.68
N ASN A 353 -8.73 1.87 4.80
CA ASN A 353 -8.88 2.23 3.39
C ASN A 353 -10.28 2.67 2.97
N ARG A 354 -11.28 2.59 3.84
CA ARG A 354 -12.66 2.88 3.46
C ARG A 354 -13.39 3.59 4.62
N THR A 355 -13.98 4.73 4.30
CA THR A 355 -14.68 5.62 5.24
C THR A 355 -16.16 5.28 5.46
N GLN A 356 -16.64 4.14 4.96
CA GLN A 356 -18.05 3.75 5.05
C GLN A 356 -18.24 2.55 5.98
N GLY A 357 -19.07 2.71 7.01
CA GLY A 357 -19.48 1.65 7.91
C GLY A 357 -19.75 2.12 9.34
N ALA A 358 -20.23 1.22 10.20
CA ALA A 358 -20.64 1.48 11.58
C ALA A 358 -19.55 2.05 12.51
N VAL A 359 -18.29 2.02 12.08
CA VAL A 359 -17.16 2.49 12.88
C VAL A 359 -16.55 3.74 12.26
N ASN A 360 -16.66 4.84 12.97
CA ASN A 360 -15.95 6.07 12.61
C ASN A 360 -14.43 5.85 12.82
N PRO A 361 -13.57 6.07 11.82
CA PRO A 361 -12.12 5.98 11.97
C PRO A 361 -11.54 6.83 13.12
N ARG A 362 -12.21 7.95 13.47
CA ARG A 362 -11.84 8.75 14.64
C ARG A 362 -12.08 7.99 15.94
N SER A 363 -13.25 7.41 16.10
CA SER A 363 -13.56 6.61 17.31
C SER A 363 -12.60 5.45 17.47
N LEU A 364 -12.16 4.83 16.38
CA LEU A 364 -11.16 3.77 16.38
C LEU A 364 -9.79 4.30 16.82
N ASN A 365 -9.31 5.40 16.25
CA ASN A 365 -8.03 6.01 16.62
C ASN A 365 -8.05 6.56 18.04
N ASP A 366 -9.13 7.22 18.48
CA ASP A 366 -9.29 7.72 19.84
C ASP A 366 -9.31 6.58 20.87
N SER A 367 -9.90 5.44 20.52
CA SER A 367 -9.90 4.25 21.35
C SER A 367 -8.53 3.59 21.39
N LEU A 368 -7.83 3.50 20.26
CA LEU A 368 -6.45 3.03 20.22
C LEU A 368 -5.55 3.89 21.10
N GLN A 369 -5.59 5.21 20.98
CA GLN A 369 -4.79 6.11 21.81
C GLN A 369 -5.06 5.91 23.31
N ARG A 370 -6.31 5.62 23.70
CA ARG A 370 -6.67 5.35 25.12
C ARG A 370 -6.08 4.04 25.63
N VAL A 371 -6.02 3.00 24.81
CA VAL A 371 -5.52 1.67 25.24
C VAL A 371 -4.00 1.55 25.07
N GLU A 372 -3.36 2.30 24.18
CA GLU A 372 -1.90 2.33 23.97
C GLU A 372 -1.12 2.80 25.21
N HIS A 373 -1.76 3.44 26.18
CA HIS A 373 -1.12 3.78 27.46
C HIS A 373 -0.83 2.57 28.37
N LYS A 374 -1.31 1.40 28.01
CA LYS A 374 -0.97 0.11 28.66
C LYS A 374 -0.42 -0.82 27.58
N PRO A 375 0.85 -0.67 27.18
CA PRO A 375 1.38 -1.42 26.06
C PRO A 375 1.33 -2.92 26.36
N LEU A 376 0.40 -3.61 25.72
CA LEU A 376 0.55 -5.02 25.47
C LEU A 376 1.74 -5.12 24.51
N ASN A 377 2.76 -5.93 24.84
CA ASN A 377 3.86 -6.23 23.92
C ASN A 377 3.29 -6.90 22.68
N MET A 378 2.86 -6.09 21.72
CA MET A 378 2.06 -6.52 20.59
C MET A 378 2.88 -6.40 19.30
N PHE A 379 3.29 -7.53 18.74
CA PHE A 379 4.15 -7.59 17.57
C PHE A 379 3.47 -8.27 16.40
N SER A 380 3.49 -7.62 15.22
CA SER A 380 3.04 -8.25 13.97
C SER A 380 3.98 -9.40 13.60
N GLN A 381 3.42 -10.50 13.09
CA GLN A 381 4.19 -11.68 12.72
C GLN A 381 3.95 -12.06 11.25
N VAL A 382 5.04 -12.27 10.51
CA VAL A 382 5.03 -12.84 9.16
C VAL A 382 5.86 -14.11 9.17
N PRO A 383 5.29 -15.27 8.80
CA PRO A 383 6.00 -16.56 8.84
C PRO A 383 7.07 -16.62 7.75
N LEU A 384 8.19 -17.24 8.06
CA LEU A 384 9.28 -17.47 7.10
C LEU A 384 9.35 -18.92 6.59
N GLY A 385 8.61 -19.85 7.18
CA GLY A 385 8.51 -21.24 6.76
C GLY A 385 8.96 -22.25 7.80
N PRO A 386 10.26 -22.51 8.02
CA PRO A 386 10.65 -23.55 8.97
C PRO A 386 10.24 -23.21 10.38
N GLU A 387 9.67 -24.17 11.07
CA GLU A 387 9.34 -24.23 12.50
C GLU A 387 9.38 -22.89 13.27
N SER A 388 8.27 -22.20 13.33
CA SER A 388 8.09 -20.99 14.18
C SER A 388 9.01 -19.81 13.86
N ALA A 389 9.68 -19.79 12.71
CA ALA A 389 10.47 -18.65 12.27
C ALA A 389 9.56 -17.52 11.75
N PHE A 390 9.51 -16.43 12.49
CA PHE A 390 8.71 -15.24 12.14
C PHE A 390 9.58 -14.00 12.02
N ILE A 391 9.12 -13.05 11.19
CA ILE A 391 9.54 -11.65 11.25
C ILE A 391 8.52 -10.89 12.09
N ARG A 392 8.98 -10.17 13.11
CA ARG A 392 8.19 -9.23 13.91
C ARG A 392 8.41 -7.81 13.40
N ALA A 393 7.61 -7.36 12.43
CA ALA A 393 7.90 -6.14 11.69
C ALA A 393 7.94 -4.86 12.55
N ASN A 394 7.12 -4.77 13.58
CA ASN A 394 7.02 -3.62 14.48
C ASN A 394 7.72 -3.80 15.85
N ASP A 395 8.45 -4.91 16.05
CA ASP A 395 9.28 -5.08 17.24
C ASP A 395 10.54 -4.20 17.10
N PRO A 396 10.77 -3.22 18.00
CA PRO A 396 11.97 -2.37 17.92
C PRO A 396 13.26 -3.17 18.10
N LYS A 397 13.21 -4.30 18.82
CA LYS A 397 14.36 -5.17 19.09
C LYS A 397 14.50 -6.34 18.12
N ARG A 398 13.73 -6.34 17.03
CA ARG A 398 13.79 -7.44 16.05
C ARG A 398 15.16 -7.55 15.39
N PRO A 399 15.70 -8.76 15.23
CA PRO A 399 16.89 -8.95 14.43
C PRO A 399 16.56 -8.76 12.94
N THR A 400 17.44 -8.06 12.22
CA THR A 400 17.33 -7.96 10.76
C THR A 400 17.76 -9.29 10.14
N ARG A 401 16.93 -9.86 9.25
CA ARG A 401 17.21 -11.11 8.57
C ARG A 401 18.15 -10.90 7.38
N VAL A 402 19.13 -11.78 7.24
CA VAL A 402 20.05 -11.78 6.10
C VAL A 402 19.57 -12.81 5.10
N MET A 403 19.13 -12.34 3.92
CA MET A 403 18.74 -13.17 2.78
C MET A 403 19.94 -13.24 1.82
N SER A 404 20.53 -14.43 1.69
CA SER A 404 21.64 -14.65 0.78
C SER A 404 21.14 -14.88 -0.64
N ILE A 405 21.81 -14.31 -1.64
CA ILE A 405 21.54 -14.54 -3.05
C ILE A 405 22.29 -15.78 -3.52
N LEU A 406 21.58 -16.80 -3.98
CA LEU A 406 22.12 -18.02 -4.57
C LEU A 406 21.67 -18.12 -6.03
N ASN A 407 22.49 -17.58 -6.96
CA ASN A 407 22.21 -17.70 -8.38
C ASN A 407 22.66 -19.07 -8.90
N VAL A 408 21.73 -19.83 -9.46
CA VAL A 408 21.96 -21.15 -10.07
C VAL A 408 21.89 -21.04 -11.60
N THR A 409 22.58 -20.04 -12.15
CA THR A 409 22.71 -19.84 -13.59
C THR A 409 23.95 -20.58 -14.11
N PRO A 410 24.00 -20.97 -15.41
CA PRO A 410 25.16 -21.69 -15.98
C PRO A 410 26.50 -21.00 -15.73
N ASP A 411 26.53 -19.66 -15.71
CA ASP A 411 27.74 -18.88 -15.47
C ASP A 411 28.19 -18.87 -13.98
N SER A 412 27.32 -19.34 -13.08
CA SER A 412 27.61 -19.29 -11.64
C SER A 412 28.36 -20.53 -11.13
N PHE A 413 28.30 -21.64 -11.85
CA PHE A 413 28.87 -22.95 -11.46
C PHE A 413 29.60 -23.65 -12.62
N SER A 414 29.78 -23.02 -13.79
CA SER A 414 30.31 -23.65 -14.98
C SER A 414 31.86 -23.65 -15.01
N ASP A 415 32.46 -24.74 -14.53
CA ASP A 415 33.74 -25.27 -15.03
C ASP A 415 33.65 -26.73 -15.51
N GLY A 416 32.47 -27.34 -15.61
CA GLY A 416 32.30 -28.75 -16.02
C GLY A 416 30.89 -29.08 -16.51
N GLY A 417 30.80 -29.93 -17.50
CA GLY A 417 29.61 -30.22 -18.28
C GLY A 417 28.41 -30.81 -17.51
N LYS A 418 27.26 -30.80 -18.17
CA LYS A 418 25.94 -31.26 -17.69
C LYS A 418 26.03 -32.62 -16.98
N ASN A 419 25.59 -32.66 -15.69
CA ASN A 419 25.54 -33.85 -14.82
C ASN A 419 26.85 -34.24 -14.09
N ASP A 420 27.71 -33.29 -13.75
CA ASP A 420 28.86 -33.60 -12.92
C ASP A 420 28.41 -33.72 -11.43
N PRO A 421 28.64 -34.82 -10.72
CA PRO A 421 28.38 -34.95 -9.29
C PRO A 421 29.08 -33.90 -8.43
N THR A 422 30.17 -33.29 -8.93
CA THR A 422 30.93 -32.22 -8.26
C THR A 422 30.15 -30.92 -8.19
N GLU A 423 29.21 -30.65 -9.12
CA GLU A 423 28.37 -29.44 -9.09
C GLU A 423 27.41 -29.45 -7.87
N GLY A 424 26.85 -30.61 -7.56
CA GLY A 424 25.98 -30.78 -6.38
C GLY A 424 26.71 -30.54 -5.06
N GLU A 425 27.94 -31.00 -4.93
CA GLU A 425 28.78 -30.80 -3.74
C GLU A 425 29.29 -29.36 -3.63
N ALA A 426 29.63 -28.72 -4.73
CA ALA A 426 30.01 -27.32 -4.76
C ALA A 426 28.84 -26.42 -4.33
N LEU A 427 27.62 -26.74 -4.77
CA LEU A 427 26.40 -26.05 -4.36
C LEU A 427 26.15 -26.21 -2.84
N LYS A 428 26.23 -27.43 -2.31
CA LYS A 428 26.11 -27.69 -0.87
C LYS A 428 27.16 -26.94 -0.06
N ALA A 429 28.41 -26.94 -0.49
CA ALA A 429 29.49 -26.20 0.15
C ALA A 429 29.21 -24.69 0.17
N THR A 430 28.67 -24.13 -0.91
CA THR A 430 28.24 -22.73 -0.99
C THR A 430 27.11 -22.45 -0.01
N VAL A 431 26.10 -23.31 0.05
CA VAL A 431 24.98 -23.21 1.00
C VAL A 431 25.47 -23.22 2.43
N LEU A 432 26.32 -24.18 2.79
CA LEU A 432 26.93 -24.29 4.12
C LEU A 432 27.75 -23.05 4.47
N SER A 433 28.51 -22.51 3.52
CA SER A 433 29.25 -21.26 3.70
C SER A 433 28.31 -20.08 3.97
N HIS A 434 27.20 -19.96 3.25
CA HIS A 434 26.19 -18.91 3.49
C HIS A 434 25.56 -19.04 4.89
N ILE A 435 25.21 -20.25 5.31
CA ILE A 435 24.64 -20.53 6.64
C ILE A 435 25.66 -20.18 7.73
N ALA A 436 26.90 -20.68 7.62
CA ALA A 436 27.97 -20.42 8.57
C ALA A 436 28.31 -18.92 8.66
N SER A 437 28.12 -18.18 7.56
CA SER A 437 28.30 -16.73 7.49
C SER A 437 27.11 -15.93 8.08
N GLY A 438 26.00 -16.57 8.43
CA GLY A 438 24.87 -15.94 9.11
C GLY A 438 23.65 -15.66 8.22
N ALA A 439 23.53 -16.30 7.07
CA ALA A 439 22.30 -16.29 6.30
C ALA A 439 21.17 -16.96 7.09
N THR A 440 19.99 -16.37 7.08
CA THR A 440 18.76 -16.90 7.68
C THR A 440 17.72 -17.27 6.63
N ILE A 441 17.89 -16.75 5.41
CA ILE A 441 17.08 -17.03 4.23
C ILE A 441 18.06 -17.25 3.07
N ILE A 442 17.81 -18.26 2.23
CA ILE A 442 18.54 -18.47 0.98
C ILE A 442 17.57 -18.24 -0.18
N ASP A 443 17.88 -17.27 -1.02
CA ASP A 443 17.07 -16.88 -2.16
C ASP A 443 17.67 -17.43 -3.45
N VAL A 444 17.05 -18.46 -3.99
CA VAL A 444 17.51 -19.21 -5.16
C VAL A 444 16.95 -18.57 -6.42
N GLY A 445 17.82 -18.13 -7.33
CA GLY A 445 17.44 -17.55 -8.61
C GLY A 445 17.94 -18.37 -9.80
N GLY A 446 17.01 -18.91 -10.59
CA GLY A 446 17.31 -19.63 -11.83
C GLY A 446 17.48 -18.74 -13.06
N GLN A 447 16.96 -17.52 -13.00
CA GLN A 447 17.02 -16.50 -14.07
C GLN A 447 17.62 -15.21 -13.55
N SER A 448 18.39 -14.52 -14.39
CA SER A 448 18.87 -13.18 -14.07
C SER A 448 17.78 -12.15 -14.31
N SER A 449 17.48 -11.34 -13.29
CA SER A 449 16.59 -10.17 -13.40
C SER A 449 17.29 -8.87 -13.83
N ARG A 450 18.57 -8.96 -14.29
CA ARG A 450 19.31 -7.79 -14.80
C ARG A 450 18.70 -7.29 -16.11
N PRO A 451 18.81 -5.97 -16.42
CA PRO A 451 18.44 -5.46 -17.73
C PRO A 451 19.11 -6.25 -18.84
N ASN A 452 18.35 -6.59 -19.90
CA ASN A 452 18.81 -7.32 -21.08
C ASN A 452 19.33 -8.75 -20.81
N ALA A 453 19.05 -9.35 -19.66
CA ALA A 453 19.33 -10.77 -19.45
C ALA A 453 18.48 -11.63 -20.40
N PRO A 454 19.03 -12.73 -20.95
CA PRO A 454 18.27 -13.64 -21.80
C PRO A 454 17.05 -14.19 -21.06
N ASN A 455 15.90 -14.18 -21.73
CA ASN A 455 14.70 -14.81 -21.20
C ASN A 455 14.82 -16.34 -21.37
N ILE A 456 14.59 -17.09 -20.29
CA ILE A 456 14.57 -18.55 -20.32
C ILE A 456 13.12 -19.03 -20.16
N THR A 457 12.87 -20.29 -20.53
CA THR A 457 11.57 -20.93 -20.32
C THR A 457 11.35 -21.28 -18.84
N ALA A 458 10.10 -21.55 -18.46
CA ALA A 458 9.79 -22.04 -17.12
C ALA A 458 10.47 -23.37 -16.82
N ASP A 459 10.52 -24.27 -17.81
CA ASP A 459 11.16 -25.59 -17.69
C ASP A 459 12.68 -25.46 -17.46
N GLU A 460 13.34 -24.54 -18.16
CA GLU A 460 14.76 -24.27 -17.96
C GLU A 460 15.02 -23.67 -16.57
N GLU A 461 14.14 -22.79 -16.09
CA GLU A 461 14.23 -22.25 -14.74
C GLU A 461 14.04 -23.34 -13.69
N LEU A 462 13.04 -24.21 -13.85
CA LEU A 462 12.78 -25.35 -12.98
C LEU A 462 13.96 -26.34 -12.95
N ALA A 463 14.54 -26.64 -14.12
CA ALA A 463 15.70 -27.52 -14.20
C ALA A 463 16.90 -27.03 -13.40
N ARG A 464 17.01 -25.71 -13.16
CA ARG A 464 18.06 -25.08 -12.34
C ARG A 464 17.72 -25.03 -10.85
N ILE A 465 16.48 -24.65 -10.49
CA ILE A 465 16.13 -24.40 -9.09
C ILE A 465 15.76 -25.66 -8.30
N LEU A 466 15.10 -26.65 -8.92
CA LEU A 466 14.68 -27.85 -8.20
C LEU A 466 15.85 -28.66 -7.60
N PRO A 467 16.97 -28.88 -8.31
CA PRO A 467 18.16 -29.48 -7.71
C PRO A 467 18.73 -28.68 -6.54
N ALA A 468 18.68 -27.33 -6.62
CA ALA A 468 19.15 -26.49 -5.54
C ALA A 468 18.27 -26.58 -4.28
N ILE A 469 16.94 -26.61 -4.44
CA ILE A 469 16.02 -26.85 -3.32
C ILE A 469 16.31 -28.20 -2.67
N ALA A 470 16.47 -29.26 -3.47
CA ALA A 470 16.77 -30.59 -2.98
C ALA A 470 18.11 -30.66 -2.24
N ALA A 471 19.15 -29.98 -2.78
CA ALA A 471 20.45 -29.89 -2.14
C ALA A 471 20.38 -29.17 -0.77
N ILE A 472 19.70 -28.02 -0.69
CA ILE A 472 19.52 -27.28 0.57
C ILE A 472 18.78 -28.16 1.59
N LYS A 473 17.68 -28.82 1.21
CA LYS A 473 16.89 -29.69 2.09
C LYS A 473 17.65 -30.91 2.57
N SER A 474 18.67 -31.38 1.85
CA SER A 474 19.49 -32.51 2.24
C SER A 474 20.49 -32.20 3.36
N LEU A 475 20.68 -30.94 3.69
CA LEU A 475 21.62 -30.46 4.69
C LEU A 475 20.94 -30.31 6.06
N PRO A 476 21.36 -31.04 7.11
CA PRO A 476 20.81 -30.85 8.46
C PRO A 476 20.97 -29.41 8.98
N GLU A 477 22.07 -28.76 8.63
CA GLU A 477 22.38 -27.36 9.00
C GLU A 477 21.36 -26.37 8.42
N ALA A 478 20.69 -26.74 7.34
CA ALA A 478 19.68 -25.91 6.68
C ALA A 478 18.26 -26.10 7.25
N ALA A 479 18.04 -26.97 8.24
CA ALA A 479 16.71 -27.27 8.78
C ALA A 479 15.96 -26.02 9.29
N HIS A 480 16.68 -25.02 9.74
CA HIS A 480 16.12 -23.75 10.24
C HIS A 480 16.17 -22.59 9.21
N ILE A 481 16.65 -22.85 8.01
CA ILE A 481 16.81 -21.85 6.94
C ILE A 481 15.55 -21.78 6.10
N ALA A 482 15.06 -20.56 5.87
CA ALA A 482 13.97 -20.35 4.92
C ALA A 482 14.51 -20.41 3.48
N ILE A 483 13.84 -21.17 2.62
CA ILE A 483 14.13 -21.23 1.18
C ILE A 483 13.21 -20.27 0.46
N SER A 484 13.79 -19.28 -0.22
CA SER A 484 13.11 -18.30 -1.07
C SER A 484 13.44 -18.57 -2.53
N ILE A 485 12.50 -18.32 -3.43
CA ILE A 485 12.68 -18.47 -4.89
C ILE A 485 12.43 -17.14 -5.57
N ASP A 486 13.46 -16.62 -6.25
CA ASP A 486 13.40 -15.41 -7.08
C ASP A 486 12.79 -15.76 -8.44
N THR A 487 11.47 -15.61 -8.56
CA THR A 487 10.72 -15.88 -9.79
C THR A 487 9.46 -15.04 -9.88
N TYR A 488 9.10 -14.66 -11.10
CA TYR A 488 7.83 -14.02 -11.44
C TYR A 488 6.86 -14.96 -12.19
N ARG A 489 7.18 -16.26 -12.30
CA ARG A 489 6.36 -17.25 -13.01
C ARG A 489 5.55 -18.12 -12.04
N ALA A 490 4.24 -18.14 -12.20
CA ALA A 490 3.32 -18.92 -11.37
C ALA A 490 3.62 -20.43 -11.39
N ALA A 491 3.94 -20.98 -12.58
CA ALA A 491 4.28 -22.39 -12.73
C ALA A 491 5.55 -22.77 -11.95
N VAL A 492 6.57 -21.90 -11.99
CA VAL A 492 7.82 -22.08 -11.24
C VAL A 492 7.57 -21.97 -9.74
N ALA A 493 6.78 -20.97 -9.31
CA ALA A 493 6.39 -20.81 -7.91
C ALA A 493 5.67 -22.03 -7.36
N SER A 494 4.72 -22.62 -8.13
CA SER A 494 4.00 -23.83 -7.72
C SER A 494 4.95 -25.01 -7.49
N ALA A 495 5.75 -25.34 -8.48
CA ALA A 495 6.67 -26.48 -8.40
C ALA A 495 7.73 -26.29 -7.30
N ALA A 496 8.21 -25.06 -7.11
CA ALA A 496 9.20 -24.75 -6.09
C ALA A 496 8.64 -24.93 -4.66
N VAL A 497 7.42 -24.45 -4.39
CA VAL A 497 6.76 -24.62 -3.09
C VAL A 497 6.43 -26.10 -2.83
N GLU A 498 5.97 -26.83 -3.84
CA GLU A 498 5.75 -28.28 -3.76
C GLU A 498 7.06 -29.03 -3.46
N ALA A 499 8.20 -28.55 -3.97
CA ALA A 499 9.52 -29.09 -3.66
C ALA A 499 10.02 -28.71 -2.25
N GLY A 500 9.38 -27.74 -1.58
CA GLY A 500 9.64 -27.32 -0.20
C GLY A 500 10.23 -25.92 -0.04
N ALA A 501 10.07 -25.04 -1.03
CA ALA A 501 10.31 -23.62 -0.83
C ALA A 501 9.23 -23.00 0.08
N HIS A 502 9.62 -21.98 0.82
CA HIS A 502 8.78 -21.33 1.84
C HIS A 502 8.32 -19.93 1.41
N ILE A 503 9.11 -19.27 0.58
CA ILE A 503 8.94 -17.87 0.18
C ILE A 503 9.04 -17.78 -1.35
N ILE A 504 8.15 -17.04 -1.97
CA ILE A 504 8.28 -16.61 -3.37
C ILE A 504 8.64 -15.13 -3.38
N ASN A 505 9.77 -14.80 -4.01
CA ASN A 505 10.28 -13.45 -4.18
C ASN A 505 10.02 -12.99 -5.62
N ASP A 506 8.96 -12.20 -5.81
CA ASP A 506 8.50 -11.75 -7.13
C ASP A 506 8.83 -10.28 -7.37
N VAL A 507 9.75 -10.04 -8.30
CA VAL A 507 10.17 -8.69 -8.71
C VAL A 507 9.06 -7.84 -9.32
N SER A 508 7.93 -8.45 -9.67
CA SER A 508 6.80 -7.79 -10.35
C SER A 508 5.57 -7.59 -9.47
N ALA A 509 5.53 -8.14 -8.26
CA ALA A 509 4.33 -8.18 -7.42
C ALA A 509 3.10 -8.73 -8.18
N GLY A 510 3.28 -9.77 -9.00
CA GLY A 510 2.22 -10.43 -9.78
C GLY A 510 1.75 -9.65 -11.00
N THR A 511 2.55 -8.75 -11.57
CA THR A 511 2.16 -8.03 -12.79
C THR A 511 2.66 -8.68 -14.07
N LEU A 512 3.72 -9.49 -14.01
CA LEU A 512 4.30 -10.15 -15.18
C LEU A 512 3.64 -11.50 -15.52
N ASP A 513 3.04 -12.15 -14.52
CA ASP A 513 2.28 -13.39 -14.73
C ASP A 513 0.88 -13.23 -14.11
N PRO A 514 -0.21 -13.27 -14.92
CA PRO A 514 -1.58 -13.07 -14.44
C PRO A 514 -2.02 -14.15 -13.44
N ASP A 515 -1.42 -15.34 -13.48
CA ASP A 515 -1.77 -16.46 -12.59
C ASP A 515 -0.99 -16.43 -11.27
N MET A 516 -0.01 -15.52 -11.10
CA MET A 516 0.85 -15.51 -9.92
C MET A 516 0.06 -15.30 -8.63
N LEU A 517 -0.81 -14.30 -8.54
CA LEU A 517 -1.51 -14.00 -7.30
C LEU A 517 -2.46 -15.14 -6.88
N SER A 518 -3.19 -15.72 -7.81
CA SER A 518 -4.07 -16.88 -7.55
C SER A 518 -3.27 -18.10 -7.13
N THR A 519 -2.11 -18.33 -7.73
CA THR A 519 -1.19 -19.41 -7.37
C THR A 519 -0.64 -19.23 -5.96
N ILE A 520 -0.15 -18.04 -5.59
CA ILE A 520 0.34 -17.77 -4.23
C ILE A 520 -0.76 -17.92 -3.19
N ALA A 521 -1.98 -17.44 -3.48
CA ALA A 521 -3.14 -17.62 -2.59
C ALA A 521 -3.43 -19.11 -2.32
N ARG A 522 -3.40 -19.95 -3.36
CA ARG A 522 -3.59 -21.40 -3.26
C ARG A 522 -2.46 -22.10 -2.49
N LEU A 523 -1.22 -21.68 -2.71
CA LEU A 523 -0.04 -22.25 -2.05
C LEU A 523 0.05 -21.87 -0.57
N GLY A 524 -0.46 -20.70 -0.17
CA GLY A 524 -0.39 -20.20 1.21
C GLY A 524 1.04 -19.95 1.70
N CYS A 525 2.01 -19.77 0.80
CA CYS A 525 3.39 -19.46 1.14
C CYS A 525 3.57 -17.95 1.43
N THR A 526 4.73 -17.57 1.98
CA THR A 526 5.09 -16.15 2.14
C THR A 526 5.49 -15.56 0.79
N TYR A 527 5.08 -14.32 0.54
CA TYR A 527 5.23 -13.65 -0.74
C TYR A 527 5.91 -12.29 -0.60
N VAL A 528 7.03 -12.12 -1.28
CA VAL A 528 7.71 -10.83 -1.37
C VAL A 528 7.21 -10.09 -2.61
N MET A 529 6.65 -8.91 -2.39
CA MET A 529 6.09 -8.05 -3.42
C MET A 529 7.00 -6.87 -3.65
N MET A 530 7.70 -6.85 -4.80
CA MET A 530 8.61 -5.76 -5.13
C MET A 530 7.94 -4.73 -6.03
N HIS A 531 8.24 -3.46 -5.77
CA HIS A 531 7.85 -2.35 -6.64
C HIS A 531 8.73 -2.25 -7.89
N MET A 532 8.12 -2.44 -9.04
CA MET A 532 8.73 -2.22 -10.35
C MET A 532 7.72 -1.55 -11.29
N ARG A 533 8.20 -0.70 -12.19
CA ARG A 533 7.44 -0.16 -13.33
C ARG A 533 8.01 -0.70 -14.63
N GLY A 534 7.13 -0.97 -15.60
CA GLY A 534 7.52 -1.63 -16.84
C GLY A 534 7.91 -3.09 -16.61
N THR A 535 8.82 -3.58 -17.43
CA THR A 535 9.42 -4.92 -17.38
C THR A 535 10.93 -4.79 -17.17
N PRO A 536 11.68 -5.86 -16.90
CA PRO A 536 13.14 -5.80 -16.86
C PRO A 536 13.78 -5.18 -18.10
N ALA A 537 13.14 -5.28 -19.27
CA ALA A 537 13.61 -4.68 -20.51
C ALA A 537 13.29 -3.18 -20.62
N THR A 538 12.14 -2.73 -20.10
CA THR A 538 11.64 -1.36 -20.27
C THR A 538 11.74 -0.50 -19.00
N MET A 539 12.15 -1.06 -17.87
CA MET A 539 12.19 -0.36 -16.58
C MET A 539 13.13 0.86 -16.54
N GLN A 540 14.02 1.01 -17.53
CA GLN A 540 14.90 2.17 -17.67
C GLN A 540 14.36 3.24 -18.64
N ASP A 541 13.20 3.02 -19.23
CA ASP A 541 12.57 4.01 -20.11
C ASP A 541 12.16 5.26 -19.30
N PRO A 542 12.28 6.46 -19.88
CA PRO A 542 12.04 7.72 -19.17
C PRO A 542 10.66 7.80 -18.47
N GLU A 543 9.63 7.20 -19.06
CA GLU A 543 8.28 7.16 -18.50
C GLU A 543 8.21 6.34 -17.21
N ASN A 544 8.96 5.23 -17.11
CA ASN A 544 9.02 4.37 -15.95
C ASN A 544 9.89 4.97 -14.81
N LEU A 545 10.80 5.87 -15.16
CA LEU A 545 11.62 6.63 -14.20
C LEU A 545 10.94 7.91 -13.71
N ALA A 546 9.81 8.31 -14.29
CA ALA A 546 9.10 9.53 -13.93
C ALA A 546 8.16 9.32 -12.74
N TYR A 547 8.36 10.07 -11.65
CA TYR A 547 7.53 10.04 -10.44
C TYR A 547 6.94 11.43 -10.15
N PRO A 548 5.99 11.92 -10.98
CA PRO A 548 5.50 13.28 -10.93
C PRO A 548 4.79 13.65 -9.60
N PHE A 549 4.29 12.64 -8.89
CA PHE A 549 3.61 12.81 -7.60
C PHE A 549 4.53 12.58 -6.38
N GLY A 550 5.85 12.54 -6.60
CA GLY A 550 6.85 12.20 -5.60
C GLY A 550 7.15 10.70 -5.55
N LEU A 551 8.42 10.38 -5.38
CA LEU A 551 8.94 9.02 -5.46
C LEU A 551 8.31 8.12 -4.37
N ILE A 552 8.48 8.49 -3.12
CA ILE A 552 8.06 7.69 -1.95
C ILE A 552 6.56 7.44 -1.96
N HIS A 553 5.79 8.52 -2.22
CA HIS A 553 4.35 8.41 -2.30
C HIS A 553 3.90 7.45 -3.38
N THR A 554 4.47 7.58 -4.59
CA THR A 554 4.06 6.76 -5.74
C THR A 554 4.39 5.29 -5.49
N ILE A 555 5.59 4.98 -5.00
CA ILE A 555 5.98 3.60 -4.62
C ILE A 555 4.96 3.01 -3.64
N CYS A 556 4.65 3.74 -2.57
CA CYS A 556 3.71 3.26 -1.56
C CYS A 556 2.28 3.09 -2.10
N ALA A 557 1.81 4.03 -2.93
CA ALA A 557 0.48 3.94 -3.53
C ALA A 557 0.36 2.76 -4.50
N GLU A 558 1.39 2.51 -5.30
CA GLU A 558 1.43 1.39 -6.24
C GLU A 558 1.57 0.05 -5.51
N LEU A 559 2.45 -0.07 -4.50
CA LEU A 559 2.53 -1.27 -3.65
C LEU A 559 1.23 -1.54 -2.91
N ARG A 560 0.54 -0.49 -2.47
CA ARG A 560 -0.75 -0.64 -1.83
C ARG A 560 -1.81 -1.19 -2.77
N ALA A 561 -1.89 -0.68 -3.99
CA ALA A 561 -2.79 -1.23 -5.01
C ALA A 561 -2.47 -2.71 -5.31
N ARG A 562 -1.19 -3.09 -5.28
CA ARG A 562 -0.79 -4.49 -5.42
C ARG A 562 -1.16 -5.34 -4.19
N LEU A 563 -1.04 -4.78 -2.98
CA LEU A 563 -1.50 -5.42 -1.74
C LEU A 563 -3.02 -5.67 -1.78
N ASP A 564 -3.80 -4.67 -2.22
CA ASP A 564 -5.25 -4.82 -2.36
C ASP A 564 -5.59 -5.92 -3.38
N ALA A 565 -4.88 -5.99 -4.51
CA ALA A 565 -5.04 -7.05 -5.51
C ALA A 565 -4.65 -8.44 -4.97
N ALA A 566 -3.55 -8.53 -4.20
CA ALA A 566 -3.10 -9.77 -3.58
C ALA A 566 -4.14 -10.28 -2.56
N GLN A 567 -4.69 -9.41 -1.72
CA GLN A 567 -5.74 -9.79 -0.77
C GLN A 567 -7.05 -10.20 -1.49
N ALA A 568 -7.42 -9.49 -2.55
CA ALA A 568 -8.58 -9.86 -3.38
C ALA A 568 -8.42 -11.24 -4.05
N ALA A 569 -7.19 -11.65 -4.36
CA ALA A 569 -6.86 -12.99 -4.84
C ALA A 569 -6.85 -14.06 -3.74
N GLY A 570 -6.97 -13.66 -2.45
CA GLY A 570 -6.98 -14.56 -1.29
C GLY A 570 -5.65 -14.69 -0.53
N ILE A 571 -4.62 -13.92 -0.90
CA ILE A 571 -3.36 -13.90 -0.15
C ILE A 571 -3.60 -13.18 1.18
N ARG A 572 -3.24 -13.84 2.28
CA ARG A 572 -3.39 -13.27 3.62
C ARG A 572 -2.35 -12.17 3.86
N ARG A 573 -2.74 -11.03 4.46
CA ARG A 573 -1.84 -9.90 4.72
C ARG A 573 -0.60 -10.31 5.51
N TRP A 574 -0.72 -11.24 6.44
CA TRP A 574 0.40 -11.78 7.23
C TRP A 574 1.36 -12.70 6.46
N ARG A 575 1.15 -12.92 5.18
CA ARG A 575 2.05 -13.66 4.28
C ARG A 575 2.86 -12.74 3.37
N ILE A 576 2.78 -11.42 3.57
CA ILE A 576 3.36 -10.44 2.65
C ILE A 576 4.59 -9.76 3.26
N ILE A 577 5.63 -9.63 2.44
CA ILE A 577 6.81 -8.79 2.66
C ILE A 577 6.87 -7.80 1.50
N LEU A 578 7.18 -6.53 1.75
CA LEU A 578 7.29 -5.50 0.73
C LEU A 578 8.74 -5.20 0.39
N ASP A 579 9.03 -4.88 -0.89
CA ASP A 579 10.34 -4.40 -1.33
C ASP A 579 10.16 -3.11 -2.18
N PRO A 580 10.86 -2.02 -1.88
CA PRO A 580 10.75 -0.78 -2.65
C PRO A 580 11.39 -0.85 -4.03
N GLY A 581 12.07 -1.95 -4.38
CA GLY A 581 12.66 -2.19 -5.69
C GLY A 581 13.86 -1.30 -5.99
N ILE A 582 14.85 -1.25 -5.07
CA ILE A 582 16.12 -0.57 -5.33
C ILE A 582 16.73 -1.06 -6.64
N GLY A 583 17.07 -0.14 -7.56
CA GLY A 583 17.69 -0.45 -8.87
C GLY A 583 16.70 -0.89 -9.96
N PHE A 584 15.39 -0.96 -9.67
CA PHE A 584 14.34 -1.28 -10.64
C PHE A 584 13.50 -0.03 -10.92
N ALA A 585 13.43 0.39 -12.19
CA ALA A 585 12.71 1.60 -12.60
C ALA A 585 13.06 2.85 -11.75
N LYS A 586 14.35 3.05 -11.45
CA LYS A 586 14.82 4.14 -10.57
C LYS A 586 16.19 4.64 -10.98
N THR A 587 16.38 5.96 -10.94
CA THR A 587 17.68 6.59 -11.15
C THR A 587 18.60 6.38 -9.93
N PRO A 588 19.91 6.63 -10.03
CA PRO A 588 20.81 6.59 -8.87
C PRO A 588 20.36 7.47 -7.70
N GLU A 589 19.88 8.68 -7.99
CA GLU A 589 19.40 9.66 -7.01
C GLU A 589 18.14 9.17 -6.32
N GLN A 590 17.21 8.56 -7.06
CA GLN A 590 15.99 7.97 -6.54
C GLN A 590 16.28 6.77 -5.63
N ASN A 591 17.27 5.95 -5.95
CA ASN A 591 17.71 4.85 -5.07
C ASN A 591 18.24 5.38 -3.72
N VAL A 592 19.01 6.45 -3.74
CA VAL A 592 19.50 7.11 -2.52
C VAL A 592 18.35 7.75 -1.74
N GLU A 593 17.37 8.36 -2.43
CA GLU A 593 16.18 8.93 -1.80
C GLU A 593 15.36 7.86 -1.08
N ILE A 594 15.16 6.69 -1.69
CA ILE A 594 14.46 5.56 -1.06
C ILE A 594 15.15 5.12 0.23
N LEU A 595 16.47 4.97 0.21
CA LEU A 595 17.23 4.55 1.40
C LEU A 595 17.16 5.60 2.52
N ARG A 596 17.19 6.88 2.18
CA ARG A 596 17.09 7.97 3.14
C ARG A 596 15.68 8.10 3.73
N GLU A 597 14.67 7.93 2.90
CA GLU A 597 13.26 8.08 3.26
C GLU A 597 12.57 6.72 3.58
N LEU A 598 13.35 5.66 3.81
CA LEU A 598 12.79 4.34 4.11
C LEU A 598 11.85 4.34 5.33
N PRO A 599 12.10 5.12 6.40
CA PRO A 599 11.13 5.24 7.50
C PRO A 599 9.75 5.73 7.04
N ALA A 600 9.69 6.60 6.03
CA ALA A 600 8.42 7.08 5.48
C ALA A 600 7.69 6.00 4.66
N LEU A 601 8.43 5.07 4.01
CA LEU A 601 7.81 3.91 3.36
C LEU A 601 7.28 2.93 4.40
N VAL A 602 8.07 2.59 5.42
CA VAL A 602 7.71 1.63 6.48
C VAL A 602 6.50 2.12 7.29
N GLY A 603 6.42 3.41 7.58
CA GLY A 603 5.30 4.05 8.28
C GLY A 603 4.16 4.52 7.37
N TYR A 604 4.17 4.15 6.08
CA TYR A 604 3.14 4.63 5.16
C TYR A 604 1.77 4.01 5.48
N ARG A 605 0.75 4.87 5.57
CA ARG A 605 -0.61 4.46 5.94
C ARG A 605 -1.17 3.37 5.02
N GLY A 606 -1.54 2.26 5.64
CA GLY A 606 -2.06 1.06 4.98
C GLY A 606 -1.00 0.03 4.61
N LEU A 607 0.28 0.36 4.78
CA LEU A 607 1.41 -0.57 4.65
C LEU A 607 2.11 -0.81 6.00
N GLU A 608 1.60 -0.20 7.08
CA GLU A 608 2.15 -0.38 8.43
C GLU A 608 2.10 -1.84 8.86
N ASN A 609 3.05 -2.23 9.71
CA ASN A 609 3.17 -3.57 10.29
C ASN A 609 3.44 -4.70 9.27
N ILE A 610 3.72 -4.37 8.00
CA ILE A 610 4.23 -5.31 7.00
C ILE A 610 5.77 -5.21 6.99
N PRO A 611 6.51 -6.33 7.01
CA PRO A 611 7.97 -6.30 6.89
C PRO A 611 8.42 -5.75 5.54
N TRP A 612 9.57 -5.06 5.56
CA TRP A 612 10.21 -4.59 4.34
C TRP A 612 11.53 -5.30 4.10
N MET A 613 11.76 -5.71 2.86
CA MET A 613 13.03 -6.20 2.34
C MET A 613 13.73 -5.10 1.53
N VAL A 614 15.05 -5.04 1.62
CA VAL A 614 15.87 -4.14 0.80
C VAL A 614 17.02 -4.91 0.15
N GLY A 615 17.06 -4.90 -1.19
CA GLY A 615 18.10 -5.53 -2.00
C GLY A 615 18.97 -4.50 -2.72
N SER A 616 19.96 -3.92 -2.04
CA SER A 616 20.87 -2.90 -2.61
C SER A 616 22.23 -3.47 -3.06
N SER A 617 22.54 -4.71 -2.70
CA SER A 617 23.87 -5.31 -2.81
C SER A 617 24.44 -5.28 -4.24
N ARG A 618 25.63 -4.71 -4.37
CA ARG A 618 26.44 -4.61 -5.61
C ARG A 618 25.77 -3.86 -6.77
N LYS A 619 24.62 -3.18 -6.54
CA LYS A 619 23.83 -2.52 -7.61
C LYS A 619 24.57 -1.35 -8.25
N GLY A 620 24.23 -1.07 -9.51
CA GLY A 620 24.94 -0.12 -10.36
C GLY A 620 24.98 1.32 -9.82
N PHE A 621 23.97 1.76 -9.08
CA PHE A 621 23.97 3.10 -8.49
C PHE A 621 25.09 3.29 -7.46
N ILE A 622 25.46 2.23 -6.72
CA ILE A 622 26.61 2.27 -5.81
C ILE A 622 27.88 2.55 -6.60
N GLY A 623 28.11 1.80 -7.70
CA GLY A 623 29.28 2.02 -8.55
C GLY A 623 29.32 3.43 -9.15
N LYS A 624 28.18 3.97 -9.61
CA LYS A 624 28.08 5.34 -10.13
C LYS A 624 28.43 6.42 -9.11
N ILE A 625 28.09 6.19 -7.84
CA ILE A 625 28.37 7.15 -6.74
C ILE A 625 29.79 7.04 -6.23
N THR A 626 30.29 5.81 -6.10
CA THR A 626 31.60 5.54 -5.49
C THR A 626 32.76 5.51 -6.50
N GLY A 627 32.47 5.47 -7.79
CA GLY A 627 33.48 5.27 -8.85
C GLY A 627 33.94 3.81 -8.99
N VAL A 628 33.34 2.85 -8.28
CA VAL A 628 33.75 1.43 -8.33
C VAL A 628 32.97 0.70 -9.43
N GLU A 629 33.65 0.41 -10.52
CA GLU A 629 33.03 -0.20 -11.70
C GLU A 629 32.71 -1.69 -11.50
N VAL A 630 33.64 -2.43 -10.88
CA VAL A 630 33.52 -3.88 -10.67
C VAL A 630 32.52 -4.18 -9.56
N ALA A 631 31.45 -4.91 -9.88
CA ALA A 631 30.33 -5.16 -8.96
C ALA A 631 30.78 -5.88 -7.67
N LYS A 632 31.73 -6.82 -7.74
CA LYS A 632 32.27 -7.57 -6.59
C LYS A 632 33.05 -6.67 -5.61
N GLU A 633 33.56 -5.54 -6.06
CA GLU A 633 34.36 -4.61 -5.24
C GLU A 633 33.48 -3.56 -4.52
N ARG A 634 32.16 -3.56 -4.75
CA ARG A 634 31.22 -2.59 -4.15
C ARG A 634 30.80 -2.93 -2.73
N SER A 635 31.53 -3.78 -2.02
CA SER A 635 31.16 -4.24 -0.67
C SER A 635 31.06 -3.11 0.35
N TRP A 636 31.95 -2.11 0.32
CA TRP A 636 31.90 -0.94 1.22
C TRP A 636 30.65 -0.06 0.97
N GLY A 637 30.31 0.20 -0.30
CA GLY A 637 29.09 0.91 -0.64
C GLY A 637 27.84 0.11 -0.30
N THR A 638 27.89 -1.21 -0.47
CA THR A 638 26.83 -2.13 -0.02
C THR A 638 26.65 -2.06 1.50
N ALA A 639 27.73 -2.08 2.28
CA ALA A 639 27.68 -1.98 3.73
C ALA A 639 26.99 -0.67 4.21
N ALA A 640 27.34 0.46 3.57
CA ALA A 640 26.68 1.73 3.87
C ALA A 640 25.17 1.69 3.57
N THR A 641 24.76 1.09 2.44
CA THR A 641 23.34 0.98 2.08
C THR A 641 22.58 -0.02 2.95
N VAL A 642 23.21 -1.11 3.39
CA VAL A 642 22.64 -2.07 4.35
C VAL A 642 22.44 -1.41 5.72
N THR A 643 23.41 -0.66 6.21
CA THR A 643 23.29 0.11 7.46
C THR A 643 22.11 1.09 7.38
N ALA A 644 22.00 1.84 6.28
CA ALA A 644 20.88 2.75 6.05
C ALA A 644 19.52 2.02 6.01
N ALA A 645 19.47 0.83 5.39
CA ALA A 645 18.26 0.02 5.33
C ALA A 645 17.83 -0.46 6.73
N VAL A 646 18.77 -0.96 7.54
CA VAL A 646 18.49 -1.39 8.94
C VAL A 646 17.99 -0.20 9.77
N HIS A 647 18.68 0.94 9.70
CA HIS A 647 18.28 2.18 10.39
C HIS A 647 16.88 2.63 9.94
N GLY A 648 16.58 2.53 8.64
CA GLY A 648 15.31 2.91 8.04
C GLY A 648 14.14 1.96 8.34
N GLY A 649 14.38 0.83 8.98
CA GLY A 649 13.33 -0.09 9.41
C GLY A 649 13.19 -1.36 8.56
N ALA A 650 14.11 -1.66 7.64
CA ALA A 650 14.10 -2.92 6.89
C ALA A 650 14.13 -4.14 7.84
N SER A 651 13.34 -5.13 7.56
CA SER A 651 13.29 -6.40 8.32
C SER A 651 14.17 -7.47 7.68
N VAL A 652 14.44 -7.34 6.38
CA VAL A 652 15.26 -8.26 5.58
C VAL A 652 16.19 -7.44 4.70
N VAL A 653 17.45 -7.87 4.61
CA VAL A 653 18.42 -7.36 3.62
C VAL A 653 18.85 -8.49 2.71
N ARG A 654 18.76 -8.28 1.38
CA ARG A 654 19.12 -9.28 0.36
C ARG A 654 20.51 -8.97 -0.19
N VAL A 655 21.46 -9.87 0.01
CA VAL A 655 22.89 -9.62 -0.18
C VAL A 655 23.64 -10.75 -0.88
N HIS A 656 24.75 -10.40 -1.58
CA HIS A 656 25.70 -11.37 -2.16
C HIS A 656 26.80 -11.74 -1.17
N ASP A 657 27.35 -10.74 -0.45
CA ASP A 657 28.50 -10.88 0.44
C ASP A 657 27.99 -11.16 1.86
N VAL A 658 27.60 -12.41 2.10
CA VAL A 658 26.86 -12.78 3.33
C VAL A 658 27.68 -12.52 4.58
N GLY A 659 28.95 -12.94 4.61
CA GLY A 659 29.80 -12.84 5.80
C GLY A 659 30.04 -11.41 6.25
N GLU A 660 30.38 -10.53 5.31
CA GLU A 660 30.60 -9.11 5.56
C GLU A 660 29.30 -8.41 5.97
N MET A 661 28.21 -8.68 5.21
CA MET A 661 26.93 -8.01 5.46
C MET A 661 26.25 -8.50 6.73
N ALA A 662 26.44 -9.75 7.14
CA ALA A 662 25.95 -10.24 8.43
C ALA A 662 26.63 -9.51 9.61
N GLN A 663 27.93 -9.17 9.51
CA GLN A 663 28.62 -8.36 10.50
C GLN A 663 28.08 -6.92 10.53
N VAL A 664 27.84 -6.34 9.34
CA VAL A 664 27.23 -5.01 9.20
C VAL A 664 25.84 -4.98 9.83
N VAL A 665 25.01 -6.00 9.58
CA VAL A 665 23.68 -6.14 10.14
C VAL A 665 23.73 -6.24 11.67
N LYS A 666 24.59 -7.11 12.22
CA LYS A 666 24.76 -7.25 13.67
C LYS A 666 25.14 -5.92 14.33
N MET A 667 26.06 -5.16 13.72
CA MET A 667 26.47 -3.87 14.24
C MET A 667 25.36 -2.82 14.10
N ALA A 668 24.65 -2.80 12.97
CA ALA A 668 23.54 -1.89 12.74
C ALA A 668 22.34 -2.20 13.69
N ASP A 669 22.01 -3.48 13.90
CA ASP A 669 20.99 -3.89 14.86
C ASP A 669 21.37 -3.44 16.29
N ALA A 670 22.64 -3.62 16.71
CA ALA A 670 23.11 -3.15 18.01
C ALA A 670 23.01 -1.63 18.21
N MET A 671 23.12 -0.85 17.12
CA MET A 671 22.98 0.62 17.15
C MET A 671 21.53 1.09 17.11
N TYR A 672 20.67 0.41 16.38
CA TYR A 672 19.35 0.93 15.99
C TYR A 672 18.15 0.08 16.44
N ARG A 673 18.37 -1.14 16.94
CA ARG A 673 17.34 -2.05 17.45
C ARG A 673 17.38 -2.16 18.99
N VAL A 674 17.22 -1.04 19.66
CA VAL A 674 17.36 -0.90 21.14
C VAL A 674 16.00 -0.76 21.84
#